data_7dff5746e9b042ea23a5c7ac987b1eed
#
_entry.id   7dff5746e9b042ea23a5c7ac987b1eed
#
_cell.length_a   1.000
_cell.length_b   1.000
_cell.length_c   1.000
_cell.angle_alpha   90.00
_cell.angle_beta   90.00
_cell.angle_gamma   90.00
#
_symmetry.space_group_name_H-M   'P 1'
#
loop_
_entity.id
_entity.type
_entity.pdbx_description
1 polymer ?
#
loop_
_entity_poly.entity_id
_entity_poly.type
_entity_poly.pdbx_seq_one_letter_code
_entity_poly.pdbx_strand_id
1 'polypeptide(L)'
;MKKNKRTLIFALTLTALSALASCSGGGNSENPDNPGDGGGTTTNSKHQYTATKRVNEYLVKEGRTNYKIVISEESDTQLNYAKNELNTLFGEATGVTFDFVYDTKVTYSDSATYISLGQNAYLTSAGLDKEVSFSTYGRDGARIITQGKSIFIFGATNFGTLYGVYDFLKITLNFECYYEDCYTLDKNVKDLSMYDFNVIDIPDVAYRQRRGLLYPTASQNQMFPYRMRVTDDVNMLFLPIYENGPGSAYNTNHNSFFYFPEKQYKTTDPDFYSVAGNQLCFTARGVPERFEKMTDIAAAKIEESLTFNSVAKAPTYTTAFLGQNDIQDYCSCEACTKVRESHYGSACAPIIIFMNRVGKKVNEWMALPENAPYKRNLNYSFFAYLTTIVPPFKQKADGTFEYSQDIIPDEGVNLMPYVASMNFDYGRPFYSDENKEAREILKTWGNFYPGAWSWTYGGFYNDYITFFDIYSFYEDFHSYLKNYKYSLSFEQVKNDQRGADPGFGGLSNYVLCKKNWDSSLPMDTLINDYITNVYEDAAPAMREMFQKLRLWFAKLIEKHGIGAGGQMQGDISSNAKYYDGIGFINELFDLCDDAYKAIEIYKKDEAKYKRLSTYIDIEWLIPAKVAISCFEAKYLASDFIAMKTKFKDICIELKIKDIKEFTSINSYLESLGV
;
A
#
# COMPACT_ATOMS: atom_id res chain seq x y z
N MET A 1 47.83 -9.08 -54.33
CA MET A 1 47.75 -7.60 -54.06
C MET A 1 47.20 -7.41 -52.68
N LYS A 2 48.01 -6.82 -51.78
CA LYS A 2 47.70 -6.57 -50.36
C LYS A 2 46.73 -5.39 -50.24
N LYS A 3 45.71 -5.48 -49.38
CA LYS A 3 45.07 -4.32 -48.80
C LYS A 3 44.86 -4.53 -47.29
N ASN A 4 45.35 -3.54 -46.56
CA ASN A 4 45.49 -3.45 -45.11
C ASN A 4 44.17 -3.37 -44.37
N LYS A 5 44.08 -4.08 -43.25
CA LYS A 5 43.13 -3.82 -42.14
C LYS A 5 43.67 -2.64 -41.31
N ARG A 6 42.83 -1.64 -41.06
CA ARG A 6 43.05 -0.64 -40.00
C ARG A 6 42.05 -0.93 -38.90
N THR A 7 42.58 -1.32 -37.76
CA THR A 7 41.85 -1.45 -36.48
C THR A 7 41.70 -0.06 -35.90
N LEU A 8 40.48 0.35 -35.60
CA LEU A 8 40.21 1.56 -34.82
C LEU A 8 39.80 1.15 -33.41
N ILE A 9 40.66 1.47 -32.45
CA ILE A 9 40.41 1.35 -31.01
C ILE A 9 39.73 2.65 -30.61
N PHE A 10 38.48 2.57 -30.09
CA PHE A 10 37.86 3.69 -29.39
C PHE A 10 37.97 3.44 -27.89
N ALA A 11 38.76 4.26 -27.24
CA ALA A 11 38.76 4.39 -25.79
C ALA A 11 37.66 5.40 -25.42
N LEU A 12 36.67 4.99 -24.65
CA LEU A 12 35.71 5.92 -24.02
C LEU A 12 36.17 6.23 -22.60
N THR A 13 36.62 7.43 -22.40
CA THR A 13 36.81 8.05 -21.09
C THR A 13 35.49 8.55 -20.57
N LEU A 14 35.06 8.06 -19.41
CA LEU A 14 33.95 8.61 -18.64
C LEU A 14 34.41 9.93 -18.00
N THR A 15 33.77 11.04 -18.41
CA THR A 15 33.76 12.27 -17.62
C THR A 15 32.33 12.60 -17.26
N ALA A 16 32.04 12.58 -15.96
CA ALA A 16 30.82 13.12 -15.41
C ALA A 16 30.83 14.66 -15.54
N LEU A 17 29.85 15.22 -16.21
CA LEU A 17 29.56 16.65 -16.15
C LEU A 17 28.08 16.85 -15.81
N SER A 18 27.87 17.39 -14.62
CA SER A 18 26.66 18.09 -14.24
C SER A 18 26.49 19.32 -15.13
N ALA A 19 25.38 19.42 -15.85
CA ALA A 19 24.97 20.66 -16.50
C ALA A 19 23.44 20.80 -16.38
N LEU A 20 23.05 21.74 -15.54
CA LEU A 20 21.77 22.44 -15.62
C LEU A 20 21.70 23.14 -16.98
N ALA A 21 20.69 22.83 -17.76
CA ALA A 21 20.28 23.67 -18.87
C ALA A 21 18.75 23.73 -18.90
N SER A 22 18.25 24.88 -18.50
CA SER A 22 16.90 25.35 -18.78
C SER A 22 16.69 25.46 -20.30
N CYS A 23 15.65 24.84 -20.83
CA CYS A 23 15.04 25.22 -22.07
C CYS A 23 13.54 25.43 -21.87
N SER A 24 13.16 26.70 -21.91
CA SER A 24 11.79 27.19 -22.02
C SER A 24 11.23 26.87 -23.40
N GLY A 25 9.98 26.39 -23.43
CA GLY A 25 9.22 26.30 -24.68
C GLY A 25 7.91 25.57 -24.56
N GLY A 26 6.85 26.30 -24.18
CA GLY A 26 5.53 26.22 -24.80
C GLY A 26 4.53 25.20 -24.28
N GLY A 27 3.50 25.69 -23.59
CA GLY A 27 2.22 25.02 -23.42
C GLY A 27 1.84 24.78 -21.97
N ASN A 28 1.61 25.88 -21.21
CA ASN A 28 0.85 25.79 -19.97
C ASN A 28 -0.60 25.44 -20.29
N SER A 29 -0.97 24.17 -20.14
CA SER A 29 -2.32 23.84 -19.73
C SER A 29 -2.33 23.92 -18.21
N GLU A 30 -2.74 25.05 -17.66
CA GLU A 30 -3.06 25.16 -16.24
C GLU A 30 -4.11 24.11 -15.93
N ASN A 31 -3.74 23.12 -15.10
CA ASN A 31 -4.65 22.13 -14.59
C ASN A 31 -5.45 22.80 -13.46
N PRO A 32 -6.75 23.11 -13.63
CA PRO A 32 -7.52 23.90 -12.67
C PRO A 32 -7.75 23.18 -11.33
N ASP A 33 -7.42 21.90 -11.22
CA ASP A 33 -7.61 21.07 -10.04
C ASP A 33 -6.33 20.91 -9.18
N ASN A 34 -5.21 21.53 -9.60
CA ASN A 34 -4.02 21.56 -8.76
C ASN A 34 -4.12 22.78 -7.83
N PRO A 35 -4.29 22.62 -6.51
CA PRO A 35 -4.23 23.73 -5.58
C PRO A 35 -2.82 24.31 -5.64
N GLY A 36 -2.68 25.43 -6.34
CA GLY A 36 -1.42 26.13 -6.50
C GLY A 36 -0.74 26.30 -5.15
N ASP A 37 0.56 26.01 -5.12
CA ASP A 37 1.45 26.29 -4.00
C ASP A 37 1.28 27.78 -3.65
N GLY A 38 0.44 28.06 -2.66
CA GLY A 38 0.31 29.37 -2.07
C GLY A 38 1.63 29.73 -1.43
N GLY A 39 2.39 30.58 -2.09
CA GLY A 39 3.74 30.98 -1.72
C GLY A 39 3.88 31.39 -0.26
N GLY A 40 4.38 30.47 0.54
CA GLY A 40 4.89 30.64 1.88
C GLY A 40 6.10 29.72 2.02
N THR A 41 7.29 30.29 1.88
CA THR A 41 8.56 29.60 2.13
C THR A 41 8.67 29.14 3.56
N THR A 42 8.15 27.94 3.86
CA THR A 42 8.61 27.10 4.95
C THR A 42 8.79 25.70 4.38
N THR A 43 10.01 25.42 3.93
CA THR A 43 10.46 24.10 3.49
C THR A 43 10.54 23.15 4.66
N ASN A 44 9.42 22.65 5.15
CA ASN A 44 9.36 21.41 5.89
C ASN A 44 8.94 20.32 4.92
N SER A 45 9.86 19.93 4.03
CA SER A 45 9.62 18.76 3.21
C SER A 45 9.62 17.54 4.12
N LYS A 46 8.63 16.68 3.98
CA LYS A 46 8.51 15.42 4.74
C LYS A 46 9.66 14.44 4.45
N HIS A 47 10.35 14.64 3.34
CA HIS A 47 11.42 13.80 2.83
C HIS A 47 12.69 14.63 2.65
N GLN A 48 13.53 14.70 3.70
CA GLN A 48 14.79 15.44 3.69
C GLN A 48 15.94 14.49 3.99
N TYR A 49 16.81 14.27 3.02
CA TYR A 49 17.93 13.33 3.12
C TYR A 49 19.26 14.06 3.01
N THR A 50 19.68 14.72 4.08
CA THR A 50 21.01 15.31 4.15
C THR A 50 21.96 14.33 4.85
N ALA A 51 22.98 13.86 4.15
CA ALA A 51 23.99 12.97 4.69
C ALA A 51 25.34 13.27 4.03
N THR A 52 26.29 13.83 4.79
CA THR A 52 27.60 14.21 4.29
C THR A 52 28.67 13.31 4.88
N LYS A 53 29.50 12.70 4.04
CA LYS A 53 30.63 11.87 4.49
C LYS A 53 31.66 12.71 5.24
N ARG A 54 32.07 12.24 6.42
CA ARG A 54 33.19 12.81 7.16
C ARG A 54 34.51 12.35 6.60
N VAL A 55 35.48 13.26 6.55
CA VAL A 55 36.82 12.94 6.10
C VAL A 55 37.60 12.24 7.22
N ASN A 56 38.19 11.08 6.93
CA ASN A 56 39.03 10.30 7.87
C ASN A 56 38.29 9.81 9.14
N GLU A 57 36.95 9.82 9.15
CA GLU A 57 36.16 9.17 10.19
C GLU A 57 35.36 8.02 9.58
N TYR A 58 35.29 6.88 10.28
CA TYR A 58 34.75 5.64 9.74
C TYR A 58 33.80 4.95 10.71
N LEU A 59 32.71 4.41 10.18
CA LEU A 59 31.86 3.43 10.86
C LEU A 59 32.53 2.04 10.85
N VAL A 60 33.14 1.69 9.72
CA VAL A 60 33.97 0.48 9.56
C VAL A 60 35.30 0.90 8.94
N LYS A 61 36.39 0.43 9.53
CA LYS A 61 37.75 0.62 9.00
C LYS A 61 38.50 -0.71 8.96
N GLU A 62 39.00 -1.10 7.79
CA GLU A 62 39.69 -2.38 7.59
C GLU A 62 38.90 -3.58 8.11
N GLY A 63 37.58 -3.56 7.89
CA GLY A 63 36.65 -4.62 8.34
C GLY A 63 36.42 -4.68 9.85
N ARG A 64 36.65 -3.61 10.60
CA ARG A 64 36.43 -3.51 12.05
C ARG A 64 35.60 -2.28 12.39
N THR A 65 34.87 -2.34 13.52
CA THR A 65 34.13 -1.20 14.07
C THR A 65 34.37 -1.05 15.57
N ASN A 66 34.34 0.19 16.04
CA ASN A 66 34.28 0.53 17.46
C ASN A 66 32.87 0.96 17.90
N TYR A 67 31.93 0.99 16.97
CA TYR A 67 30.54 1.37 17.26
C TYR A 67 29.79 0.22 17.91
N LYS A 68 28.87 0.59 18.81
CA LYS A 68 27.90 -0.32 19.42
C LYS A 68 26.51 0.25 19.26
N ILE A 69 25.50 -0.63 19.24
CA ILE A 69 24.10 -0.21 19.25
C ILE A 69 23.67 0.10 20.69
N VAL A 70 23.00 1.24 20.90
CA VAL A 70 22.30 1.55 22.15
C VAL A 70 20.81 1.33 21.94
N ILE A 71 20.18 0.54 22.80
CA ILE A 71 18.74 0.28 22.81
C ILE A 71 18.18 0.42 24.22
N SER A 72 16.86 0.67 24.33
CA SER A 72 16.18 0.62 25.61
C SER A 72 16.21 -0.79 26.21
N GLU A 73 16.37 -0.89 27.52
CA GLU A 73 16.22 -2.15 28.25
C GLU A 73 14.79 -2.71 28.13
N GLU A 74 13.80 -1.83 28.00
CA GLU A 74 12.40 -2.14 27.73
C GLU A 74 12.11 -2.06 26.20
N SER A 75 12.63 -3.02 25.43
CA SER A 75 12.46 -3.04 23.99
C SER A 75 11.20 -3.82 23.57
N ASP A 76 10.42 -3.24 22.67
CA ASP A 76 9.30 -3.92 22.00
C ASP A 76 9.76 -4.75 20.78
N THR A 77 8.81 -5.39 20.11
CA THR A 77 9.06 -6.21 18.92
C THR A 77 9.67 -5.39 17.80
N GLN A 78 9.20 -4.17 17.54
CA GLN A 78 9.64 -3.33 16.44
C GLN A 78 11.07 -2.81 16.66
N LEU A 79 11.42 -2.46 17.89
CA LEU A 79 12.80 -2.06 18.21
C LEU A 79 13.77 -3.24 18.06
N ASN A 80 13.34 -4.46 18.43
CA ASN A 80 14.14 -5.66 18.21
C ASN A 80 14.29 -5.98 16.72
N TYR A 81 13.24 -5.75 15.90
CA TYR A 81 13.36 -5.86 14.44
C TYR A 81 14.37 -4.83 13.89
N ALA A 82 14.29 -3.57 14.31
CA ALA A 82 15.24 -2.53 13.88
C ALA A 82 16.69 -2.91 14.17
N LYS A 83 16.98 -3.38 15.39
CA LYS A 83 18.31 -3.86 15.79
C LYS A 83 18.77 -5.05 14.93
N ASN A 84 17.91 -6.03 14.74
CA ASN A 84 18.24 -7.26 14.03
C ASN A 84 18.43 -7.01 12.52
N GLU A 85 17.56 -6.22 11.88
CA GLU A 85 17.69 -5.83 10.47
C GLU A 85 18.99 -5.03 10.24
N LEU A 86 19.29 -4.06 11.12
CA LEU A 86 20.55 -3.33 11.05
C LEU A 86 21.74 -4.30 11.08
N ASN A 87 21.81 -5.20 12.06
CA ASN A 87 22.92 -6.14 12.19
C ASN A 87 23.00 -7.16 11.06
N THR A 88 21.86 -7.66 10.58
CA THR A 88 21.81 -8.65 9.51
C THR A 88 22.30 -8.04 8.19
N LEU A 89 21.72 -6.93 7.76
CA LEU A 89 22.05 -6.31 6.48
C LEU A 89 23.44 -5.64 6.50
N PHE A 90 23.78 -5.00 7.61
CA PHE A 90 25.12 -4.41 7.78
C PHE A 90 26.21 -5.49 7.81
N GLY A 91 25.96 -6.60 8.51
CA GLY A 91 26.86 -7.75 8.55
C GLY A 91 27.05 -8.41 7.19
N GLU A 92 25.97 -8.51 6.41
CA GLU A 92 25.99 -9.02 5.03
C GLU A 92 26.82 -8.11 4.10
N ALA A 93 26.73 -6.79 4.29
CA ALA A 93 27.46 -5.82 3.48
C ALA A 93 28.95 -5.75 3.82
N THR A 94 29.26 -5.73 5.12
CA THR A 94 30.61 -5.37 5.61
C THR A 94 31.40 -6.55 6.20
N GLY A 95 30.70 -7.61 6.61
CA GLY A 95 31.26 -8.68 7.43
C GLY A 95 31.36 -8.32 8.92
N VAL A 96 30.80 -7.18 9.34
CA VAL A 96 30.87 -6.66 10.73
C VAL A 96 29.47 -6.58 11.31
N THR A 97 29.30 -7.01 12.56
CA THR A 97 28.08 -6.81 13.34
C THR A 97 28.38 -5.91 14.56
N PHE A 98 27.37 -5.20 15.02
CA PHE A 98 27.49 -4.35 16.20
C PHE A 98 27.11 -5.13 17.46
N ASP A 99 27.96 -5.06 18.49
CA ASP A 99 27.52 -5.34 19.86
C ASP A 99 26.46 -4.34 20.29
N PHE A 100 25.66 -4.66 21.32
CA PHE A 100 24.69 -3.70 21.85
C PHE A 100 24.93 -3.46 23.36
N VAL A 101 24.44 -2.32 23.83
CA VAL A 101 24.42 -1.93 25.23
C VAL A 101 23.09 -1.30 25.57
N TYR A 102 22.61 -1.49 26.80
CA TYR A 102 21.40 -0.84 27.25
C TYR A 102 21.62 0.62 27.57
N ASP A 103 20.65 1.46 27.26
CA ASP A 103 20.63 2.89 27.44
C ASP A 103 20.86 3.33 28.92
N THR A 104 20.45 2.50 29.88
CA THR A 104 20.67 2.71 31.32
C THR A 104 22.15 2.58 31.75
N LYS A 105 23.02 2.06 30.89
CA LYS A 105 24.46 1.83 31.15
C LYS A 105 25.37 2.86 30.55
N VAL A 106 24.85 3.77 29.73
CA VAL A 106 25.64 4.76 28.97
C VAL A 106 25.02 6.14 29.06
N THR A 107 25.86 7.16 28.95
CA THR A 107 25.45 8.58 28.91
C THR A 107 26.14 9.24 27.72
N TYR A 108 25.47 10.17 27.07
CA TYR A 108 26.00 10.84 25.90
C TYR A 108 27.30 11.61 26.20
N SER A 109 28.22 11.53 25.26
CA SER A 109 29.37 12.42 25.10
C SER A 109 29.75 12.53 23.63
N ASP A 110 30.33 13.66 23.22
CA ASP A 110 30.71 13.91 21.82
C ASP A 110 31.71 12.89 21.24
N SER A 111 32.49 12.23 22.09
CA SER A 111 33.48 11.25 21.70
C SER A 111 32.95 9.81 21.67
N ALA A 112 31.75 9.58 22.17
CA ALA A 112 31.16 8.24 22.23
C ALA A 112 30.74 7.76 20.84
N THR A 113 31.08 6.49 20.52
CA THR A 113 30.82 5.87 19.23
C THR A 113 29.64 4.90 19.32
N TYR A 114 28.42 5.45 19.27
CA TYR A 114 27.20 4.68 19.38
C TYR A 114 26.24 4.93 18.20
N ILE A 115 25.45 3.90 17.86
CA ILE A 115 24.24 4.01 17.05
C ILE A 115 23.06 3.79 17.98
N SER A 116 22.38 4.87 18.35
CA SER A 116 21.22 4.84 19.25
C SER A 116 19.95 4.56 18.47
N LEU A 117 19.19 3.53 18.86
CA LEU A 117 17.94 3.14 18.23
C LEU A 117 16.75 3.43 19.14
N GLY A 118 15.78 4.18 18.62
CA GLY A 118 14.52 4.50 19.28
C GLY A 118 14.62 5.58 20.36
N GLN A 119 13.48 5.85 20.98
CA GLN A 119 13.38 6.75 22.13
C GLN A 119 13.96 6.06 23.36
N ASN A 120 15.05 6.57 23.92
CA ASN A 120 15.75 5.94 25.04
C ASN A 120 16.51 6.97 25.90
N ALA A 121 17.04 6.56 27.06
CA ALA A 121 17.73 7.46 28.00
C ALA A 121 19.02 8.08 27.39
N TYR A 122 19.69 7.38 26.48
CA TYR A 122 20.88 7.91 25.80
C TYR A 122 20.52 9.06 24.86
N LEU A 123 19.44 8.94 24.09
CA LEU A 123 18.90 10.01 23.25
C LEU A 123 18.48 11.23 24.10
N THR A 124 17.82 10.99 25.24
CA THR A 124 17.43 12.06 26.19
C THR A 124 18.67 12.76 26.76
N SER A 125 19.73 12.01 27.10
CA SER A 125 20.98 12.59 27.60
C SER A 125 21.72 13.43 26.56
N ALA A 126 21.44 13.22 25.26
CA ALA A 126 21.93 14.05 24.17
C ALA A 126 21.04 15.28 23.88
N GLY A 127 19.90 15.41 24.55
CA GLY A 127 18.95 16.53 24.40
C GLY A 127 18.08 16.43 23.12
N LEU A 128 17.96 15.26 22.52
CA LEU A 128 17.25 15.03 21.25
C LEU A 128 15.82 14.49 21.42
N ASP A 129 15.35 14.30 22.63
CA ASP A 129 14.02 13.75 22.95
C ASP A 129 12.84 14.59 22.42
N LYS A 130 13.07 15.87 22.11
CA LYS A 130 12.06 16.80 21.58
C LYS A 130 12.07 16.95 20.06
N GLU A 131 13.02 16.33 19.36
CA GLU A 131 13.15 16.41 17.90
C GLU A 131 11.98 15.74 17.16
N VAL A 132 11.30 14.78 17.80
CA VAL A 132 10.21 14.00 17.21
C VAL A 132 8.99 13.99 18.12
N SER A 133 7.83 14.31 17.56
CA SER A 133 6.53 14.16 18.22
C SER A 133 5.59 13.30 17.38
N PHE A 134 4.66 12.60 18.01
CA PHE A 134 3.66 11.80 17.29
C PHE A 134 2.75 12.66 16.39
N SER A 135 2.46 13.89 16.80
CA SER A 135 1.65 14.83 16.01
C SER A 135 2.31 15.24 14.68
N THR A 136 3.64 15.25 14.63
CA THR A 136 4.41 15.65 13.44
C THR A 136 4.84 14.44 12.61
N TYR A 137 5.38 13.40 13.26
CA TYR A 137 5.96 12.23 12.57
C TYR A 137 4.98 11.07 12.38
N GLY A 138 3.86 11.10 13.11
CA GLY A 138 2.91 9.97 13.11
C GLY A 138 3.55 8.70 13.67
N ARG A 139 3.00 7.54 13.29
CA ARG A 139 3.49 6.23 13.70
C ARG A 139 4.83 5.88 13.04
N ASP A 140 4.97 6.19 11.76
CA ASP A 140 5.99 5.59 10.89
C ASP A 140 7.11 6.56 10.49
N GLY A 141 7.00 7.85 10.80
CA GLY A 141 8.02 8.84 10.46
C GLY A 141 9.33 8.63 11.21
N ALA A 142 10.44 8.81 10.50
CA ALA A 142 11.79 8.57 10.95
C ALA A 142 12.62 9.84 11.03
N ARG A 143 13.56 9.86 11.97
CA ARG A 143 14.58 10.88 12.14
C ARG A 143 15.95 10.22 12.26
N ILE A 144 16.97 10.73 11.53
CA ILE A 144 18.36 10.35 11.71
C ILE A 144 19.19 11.61 11.94
N ILE A 145 19.91 11.67 13.04
CA ILE A 145 20.79 12.80 13.40
C ILE A 145 22.15 12.25 13.80
N THR A 146 23.19 12.93 13.37
CA THR A 146 24.53 12.76 13.93
C THR A 146 24.81 13.88 14.92
N GLN A 147 25.20 13.51 16.14
CA GLN A 147 25.69 14.46 17.16
C GLN A 147 26.99 13.90 17.77
N GLY A 148 28.06 14.72 17.79
CA GLY A 148 29.40 14.23 18.12
C GLY A 148 29.82 13.10 17.19
N LYS A 149 30.17 11.94 17.76
CA LYS A 149 30.47 10.72 16.99
C LYS A 149 29.32 9.70 17.03
N SER A 150 28.20 10.03 17.65
CA SER A 150 27.04 9.13 17.73
C SER A 150 26.01 9.42 16.64
N ILE A 151 25.37 8.36 16.17
CA ILE A 151 24.25 8.40 15.24
C ILE A 151 22.98 8.02 16.00
N PHE A 152 21.93 8.83 15.86
CA PHE A 152 20.63 8.60 16.47
C PHE A 152 19.61 8.31 15.36
N ILE A 153 18.96 7.16 15.44
CA ILE A 153 17.92 6.70 14.52
C ILE A 153 16.66 6.45 15.35
N PHE A 154 15.64 7.27 15.18
CA PHE A 154 14.45 7.22 16.02
C PHE A 154 13.21 7.77 15.33
N GLY A 155 12.05 7.37 15.80
CA GLY A 155 10.74 7.88 15.41
C GLY A 155 9.91 8.23 16.63
N ALA A 156 8.68 8.68 16.43
CA ALA A 156 7.71 8.83 17.53
C ALA A 156 7.28 7.47 18.09
N THR A 157 7.44 6.40 17.29
CA THR A 157 7.28 5.01 17.69
C THR A 157 8.47 4.19 17.17
N ASN A 158 8.59 2.93 17.60
CA ASN A 158 9.64 2.04 17.11
C ASN A 158 9.40 1.54 15.66
N PHE A 159 8.22 1.72 15.08
CA PHE A 159 8.03 1.58 13.63
C PHE A 159 8.84 2.62 12.85
N GLY A 160 8.77 3.90 13.25
CA GLY A 160 9.60 4.94 12.65
C GLY A 160 11.09 4.68 12.82
N THR A 161 11.50 4.11 13.96
CA THR A 161 12.89 3.67 14.16
C THR A 161 13.31 2.59 13.18
N LEU A 162 12.47 1.58 12.96
CA LEU A 162 12.72 0.51 11.98
C LEU A 162 12.86 1.07 10.55
N TYR A 163 11.97 1.99 10.15
CA TYR A 163 12.06 2.64 8.84
C TYR A 163 13.29 3.53 8.71
N GLY A 164 13.69 4.22 9.77
CA GLY A 164 14.95 4.97 9.81
C GLY A 164 16.19 4.09 9.67
N VAL A 165 16.14 2.84 10.16
CA VAL A 165 17.23 1.87 9.91
C VAL A 165 17.33 1.55 8.41
N TYR A 166 16.21 1.39 7.69
CA TYR A 166 16.26 1.18 6.25
C TYR A 166 16.77 2.41 5.50
N ASP A 167 16.45 3.63 5.95
CA ASP A 167 17.02 4.86 5.37
C ASP A 167 18.52 4.95 5.61
N PHE A 168 18.98 4.63 6.82
CA PHE A 168 20.39 4.56 7.14
C PHE A 168 21.14 3.56 6.23
N LEU A 169 20.59 2.36 6.06
CA LEU A 169 21.16 1.34 5.18
C LEU A 169 21.13 1.75 3.70
N LYS A 170 20.08 2.41 3.26
CA LYS A 170 19.96 2.96 1.90
C LYS A 170 21.05 4.00 1.64
N ILE A 171 21.23 4.95 2.53
CA ILE A 171 22.22 6.04 2.38
C ILE A 171 23.64 5.51 2.45
N THR A 172 23.91 4.56 3.33
CA THR A 172 25.30 4.10 3.62
C THR A 172 25.74 2.93 2.76
N LEU A 173 24.83 2.03 2.40
CA LEU A 173 25.11 0.72 1.80
C LEU A 173 24.22 0.41 0.59
N ASN A 174 23.51 1.41 0.05
CA ASN A 174 22.67 1.28 -1.14
C ASN A 174 21.58 0.19 -1.02
N PHE A 175 21.04 0.01 0.20
CA PHE A 175 19.95 -0.94 0.43
C PHE A 175 18.64 -0.45 -0.21
N GLU A 176 18.06 -1.27 -1.07
CA GLU A 176 16.69 -1.07 -1.59
C GLU A 176 16.04 -2.43 -1.81
N CYS A 177 14.83 -2.61 -1.29
CA CYS A 177 14.05 -3.85 -1.44
C CYS A 177 13.08 -3.73 -2.60
N TYR A 178 13.15 -4.65 -3.54
CA TYR A 178 12.28 -4.71 -4.74
C TYR A 178 11.27 -5.86 -4.66
N TYR A 179 11.68 -6.99 -4.09
CA TYR A 179 10.91 -8.20 -4.02
C TYR A 179 11.27 -8.99 -2.76
N GLU A 180 10.55 -10.06 -2.44
CA GLU A 180 10.77 -10.82 -1.20
C GLU A 180 12.22 -11.34 -1.05
N ASP A 181 12.80 -11.79 -2.16
CA ASP A 181 14.15 -12.34 -2.26
C ASP A 181 15.10 -11.50 -3.13
N CYS A 182 14.69 -10.26 -3.46
CA CYS A 182 15.47 -9.35 -4.30
C CYS A 182 15.59 -7.96 -3.66
N TYR A 183 16.83 -7.61 -3.33
CA TYR A 183 17.21 -6.27 -2.85
C TYR A 183 18.63 -5.95 -3.28
N THR A 184 18.91 -4.65 -3.46
CA THR A 184 20.29 -4.17 -3.59
C THR A 184 20.91 -4.02 -2.22
N LEU A 185 22.21 -4.24 -2.13
CA LEU A 185 23.04 -3.99 -0.95
C LEU A 185 24.51 -4.07 -1.37
N ASP A 186 25.28 -3.05 -1.08
CA ASP A 186 26.73 -3.08 -1.31
C ASP A 186 27.36 -4.23 -0.54
N LYS A 187 28.31 -4.94 -1.16
CA LYS A 187 28.95 -6.13 -0.58
C LYS A 187 30.44 -5.93 -0.41
N ASN A 188 31.01 -6.68 0.54
CA ASN A 188 32.47 -6.67 0.82
C ASN A 188 33.03 -5.29 1.17
N VAL A 189 32.24 -4.42 1.78
CA VAL A 189 32.63 -3.07 2.19
C VAL A 189 33.56 -3.16 3.40
N LYS A 190 34.86 -2.90 3.21
CA LYS A 190 35.86 -2.97 4.28
C LYS A 190 36.07 -1.62 4.96
N ASP A 191 35.85 -0.53 4.24
CA ASP A 191 35.93 0.84 4.74
C ASP A 191 34.61 1.56 4.47
N LEU A 192 33.89 1.93 5.52
CA LEU A 192 32.65 2.70 5.46
C LEU A 192 32.82 3.99 6.25
N SER A 193 32.72 5.11 5.57
CA SER A 193 32.83 6.44 6.19
C SER A 193 31.72 6.67 7.22
N MET A 194 32.03 7.49 8.22
CA MET A 194 31.03 8.14 9.06
C MET A 194 30.32 9.24 8.27
N TYR A 195 29.07 9.52 8.59
CA TYR A 195 28.27 10.58 7.96
C TYR A 195 27.75 11.56 8.99
N ASP A 196 27.66 12.83 8.62
CA ASP A 196 26.81 13.80 9.25
C ASP A 196 25.40 13.67 8.69
N PHE A 197 24.54 13.03 9.46
CA PHE A 197 23.13 12.85 9.11
C PHE A 197 22.29 13.99 9.62
N ASN A 198 21.39 14.46 8.78
CA ASN A 198 20.23 15.27 9.12
C ASN A 198 19.07 14.82 8.20
N VAL A 199 18.42 13.70 8.58
CA VAL A 199 17.38 13.06 7.77
C VAL A 199 16.04 13.18 8.46
N ILE A 200 15.04 13.60 7.74
CA ILE A 200 13.61 13.52 8.09
C ILE A 200 12.94 12.71 7.00
N ASP A 201 12.22 11.65 7.37
CA ASP A 201 11.45 10.85 6.44
C ASP A 201 10.08 10.49 7.04
N ILE A 202 9.04 11.16 6.53
CA ILE A 202 7.68 11.04 7.05
C ILE A 202 6.77 10.65 5.89
N PRO A 203 6.05 9.51 5.98
CA PRO A 203 5.21 9.07 4.88
C PRO A 203 4.11 10.08 4.53
N ASP A 204 3.80 10.21 3.24
CA ASP A 204 2.75 11.07 2.75
C ASP A 204 1.37 10.58 3.18
N VAL A 205 1.16 9.26 3.15
CA VAL A 205 -0.04 8.60 3.66
C VAL A 205 0.33 7.82 4.93
N ALA A 206 -0.34 8.10 6.04
CA ALA A 206 0.01 7.56 7.37
C ALA A 206 -0.13 6.03 7.45
N TYR A 207 -1.21 5.47 6.88
CA TYR A 207 -1.48 4.03 6.83
C TYR A 207 -1.51 3.57 5.37
N ARG A 208 -0.61 2.66 5.03
CA ARG A 208 -0.35 2.21 3.66
C ARG A 208 -0.54 0.71 3.59
N GLN A 209 -1.57 0.29 2.89
CA GLN A 209 -1.99 -1.10 2.84
C GLN A 209 -2.11 -1.59 1.42
N ARG A 210 -1.49 -2.70 1.17
CA ARG A 210 -1.48 -3.37 -0.10
C ARG A 210 -2.00 -4.79 0.09
N ARG A 211 -3.11 -5.14 -0.51
CA ARG A 211 -3.69 -6.48 -0.38
C ARG A 211 -2.64 -7.51 -0.76
N GLY A 212 -2.19 -8.20 -1.20
CA GLY A 212 -1.13 -9.14 -1.51
C GLY A 212 0.12 -9.12 -0.61
N LEU A 213 0.32 -8.10 0.21
CA LEU A 213 1.47 -8.01 1.13
C LEU A 213 1.09 -8.16 2.61
N LEU A 214 -0.20 -8.16 2.93
CA LEU A 214 -0.69 -8.08 4.31
C LEU A 214 -0.66 -9.40 5.10
N TYR A 215 -0.70 -10.54 4.41
CA TYR A 215 -0.86 -11.85 5.07
C TYR A 215 0.31 -12.78 4.74
N PRO A 216 1.46 -12.69 5.48
CA PRO A 216 2.55 -13.63 5.29
C PRO A 216 2.11 -15.04 5.63
N THR A 217 2.37 -15.98 4.74
CA THR A 217 2.36 -17.40 5.13
C THR A 217 3.57 -17.71 6.01
N ALA A 218 3.51 -18.76 6.81
CA ALA A 218 4.63 -19.14 7.70
C ALA A 218 5.96 -19.44 6.97
N SER A 219 5.92 -19.61 5.65
CA SER A 219 7.11 -19.85 4.80
C SER A 219 7.66 -18.59 4.13
N GLN A 220 7.04 -17.42 4.34
CA GLN A 220 7.42 -16.17 3.69
C GLN A 220 8.25 -15.28 4.63
N ASN A 221 9.09 -14.44 4.05
CA ASN A 221 9.88 -13.48 4.81
C ASN A 221 8.97 -12.46 5.52
N GLN A 222 8.87 -12.58 6.85
CA GLN A 222 8.04 -11.69 7.67
C GLN A 222 8.50 -10.22 7.62
N MET A 223 9.77 -9.97 7.28
CA MET A 223 10.32 -8.62 7.17
C MET A 223 9.99 -7.94 5.83
N PHE A 224 9.55 -8.69 4.82
CA PHE A 224 9.28 -8.13 3.49
C PHE A 224 8.25 -6.97 3.51
N PRO A 225 7.09 -7.06 4.16
CA PRO A 225 6.16 -5.93 4.25
C PRO A 225 6.78 -4.69 4.89
N TYR A 226 7.60 -4.85 5.93
CA TYR A 226 8.30 -3.72 6.56
C TYR A 226 9.35 -3.11 5.64
N ARG A 227 10.13 -3.93 4.93
CA ARG A 227 11.10 -3.46 3.91
C ARG A 227 10.41 -2.71 2.78
N MET A 228 9.18 -3.10 2.44
CA MET A 228 8.31 -2.41 1.48
C MET A 228 7.54 -1.23 2.11
N ARG A 229 7.72 -0.96 3.40
CA ARG A 229 7.09 0.13 4.16
C ARG A 229 5.55 0.05 4.19
N VAL A 230 5.00 -1.14 4.09
CA VAL A 230 3.56 -1.40 4.26
C VAL A 230 3.21 -1.34 5.74
N THR A 231 2.11 -0.69 6.05
CA THR A 231 1.53 -0.73 7.40
C THR A 231 0.90 -2.09 7.64
N ASP A 232 0.93 -2.55 8.88
CA ASP A 232 0.27 -3.80 9.28
C ASP A 232 -1.21 -3.83 8.89
N ASP A 233 -1.81 -5.00 8.91
CA ASP A 233 -3.17 -5.25 8.49
C ASP A 233 -4.15 -4.18 9.01
N VAL A 234 -4.98 -3.64 8.12
CA VAL A 234 -6.06 -2.69 8.46
C VAL A 234 -7.00 -3.24 9.53
N ASN A 235 -7.20 -4.55 9.54
CA ASN A 235 -8.01 -5.21 10.56
C ASN A 235 -7.46 -5.03 11.98
N MET A 236 -6.16 -4.75 12.14
CA MET A 236 -5.56 -4.41 13.44
C MET A 236 -6.02 -3.06 13.99
N LEU A 237 -6.60 -2.20 13.15
CA LEU A 237 -7.18 -0.93 13.58
C LEU A 237 -8.64 -1.09 14.01
N PHE A 238 -9.33 -2.15 13.55
CA PHE A 238 -10.75 -2.37 13.81
C PHE A 238 -10.95 -3.12 15.12
N LEU A 239 -11.84 -2.60 15.95
CA LEU A 239 -12.36 -3.33 17.09
C LEU A 239 -13.11 -4.58 16.61
N PRO A 240 -12.79 -5.78 17.11
CA PRO A 240 -13.54 -6.99 16.78
C PRO A 240 -14.99 -6.88 17.28
N ILE A 241 -15.96 -7.10 16.40
CA ILE A 241 -17.37 -7.18 16.77
C ILE A 241 -17.72 -8.64 17.05
N TYR A 242 -18.27 -8.90 18.21
CA TYR A 242 -18.61 -10.24 18.66
C TYR A 242 -20.06 -10.60 18.26
N GLU A 243 -20.23 -11.70 17.53
CA GLU A 243 -21.55 -12.23 17.18
C GLU A 243 -22.21 -12.95 18.38
N ASN A 244 -21.41 -13.79 19.06
CA ASN A 244 -21.86 -14.65 20.17
C ASN A 244 -20.94 -14.53 21.41
N GLY A 245 -20.42 -13.32 21.69
CA GLY A 245 -19.50 -13.03 22.80
C GLY A 245 -18.02 -13.18 22.45
N PRO A 246 -17.14 -12.93 23.42
CA PRO A 246 -15.67 -12.76 23.20
C PRO A 246 -14.92 -14.00 22.72
N GLY A 247 -15.39 -14.88 22.01
CA GLY A 247 -14.71 -16.02 21.38
C GLY A 247 -15.06 -16.14 19.91
N SER A 248 -16.04 -15.34 19.45
CA SER A 248 -16.59 -15.38 18.09
C SER A 248 -16.48 -14.04 17.39
N ALA A 249 -15.30 -13.42 17.44
CA ALA A 249 -15.02 -12.11 16.84
C ALA A 249 -15.19 -12.13 15.31
N TYR A 250 -15.74 -11.06 14.79
CA TYR A 250 -15.93 -10.85 13.36
C TYR A 250 -15.34 -9.51 12.92
N ASN A 251 -14.42 -9.55 11.97
CA ASN A 251 -13.62 -8.42 11.50
C ASN A 251 -13.67 -8.23 9.99
N THR A 252 -14.81 -8.45 9.34
CA THR A 252 -14.91 -8.15 7.91
C THR A 252 -15.42 -6.74 7.66
N ASN A 253 -15.20 -6.26 6.44
CA ASN A 253 -15.62 -4.93 6.02
C ASN A 253 -17.15 -4.82 5.80
N HIS A 254 -17.89 -5.94 5.71
CA HIS A 254 -19.34 -5.99 5.52
C HIS A 254 -20.00 -6.61 6.75
N ASN A 255 -19.94 -5.89 7.89
CA ASN A 255 -20.25 -6.43 9.21
C ASN A 255 -21.59 -5.95 9.80
N SER A 256 -22.44 -5.25 9.04
CA SER A 256 -23.70 -4.71 9.55
C SER A 256 -24.63 -5.77 10.16
N PHE A 257 -24.70 -6.97 9.56
CA PHE A 257 -25.51 -8.07 10.09
C PHE A 257 -24.87 -8.84 11.24
N PHE A 258 -23.62 -8.56 11.59
CA PHE A 258 -23.01 -9.01 12.85
C PHE A 258 -23.34 -8.07 14.01
N TYR A 259 -23.50 -6.77 13.75
CA TYR A 259 -24.11 -5.86 14.72
C TYR A 259 -25.58 -6.23 14.97
N PHE A 260 -26.31 -6.59 13.92
CA PHE A 260 -27.74 -6.88 13.96
C PHE A 260 -28.03 -8.23 13.27
N PRO A 261 -27.73 -9.39 13.95
CA PRO A 261 -28.02 -10.70 13.39
C PRO A 261 -29.48 -10.89 13.07
N GLU A 262 -29.81 -11.30 11.84
CA GLU A 262 -31.19 -11.49 11.39
C GLU A 262 -31.96 -12.47 12.27
N LYS A 263 -31.31 -13.58 12.70
CA LYS A 263 -31.93 -14.58 13.58
C LYS A 263 -32.41 -14.00 14.91
N GLN A 264 -31.74 -12.95 15.40
CA GLN A 264 -32.03 -12.32 16.68
C GLN A 264 -33.09 -11.20 16.56
N TYR A 265 -32.98 -10.38 15.52
CA TYR A 265 -33.75 -9.14 15.46
C TYR A 265 -34.79 -9.07 14.34
N LYS A 266 -34.67 -9.83 13.24
CA LYS A 266 -35.51 -9.64 12.06
C LYS A 266 -37.02 -9.85 12.33
N THR A 267 -37.35 -10.73 13.27
CA THR A 267 -38.74 -11.00 13.67
C THR A 267 -39.24 -10.01 14.72
N THR A 268 -38.40 -9.66 15.70
CA THR A 268 -38.79 -8.79 16.83
C THR A 268 -38.64 -7.31 16.53
N ASP A 269 -37.71 -6.98 15.67
CA ASP A 269 -37.28 -5.63 15.34
C ASP A 269 -37.14 -5.44 13.81
N PRO A 270 -38.21 -5.70 13.01
CA PRO A 270 -38.14 -5.68 11.54
C PRO A 270 -37.82 -4.30 10.96
N ASP A 271 -38.01 -3.25 11.71
CA ASP A 271 -37.67 -1.86 11.39
C ASP A 271 -36.16 -1.56 11.44
N PHE A 272 -35.35 -2.46 11.99
CA PHE A 272 -33.89 -2.37 11.89
C PHE A 272 -33.37 -2.71 10.49
N TYR A 273 -34.20 -3.37 9.68
CA TYR A 273 -33.82 -3.80 8.33
C TYR A 273 -34.53 -2.97 7.26
N SER A 274 -33.83 -2.85 6.11
CA SER A 274 -34.41 -2.20 4.93
C SER A 274 -35.73 -2.83 4.51
N VAL A 275 -36.50 -2.14 3.68
CA VAL A 275 -37.77 -2.67 3.18
C VAL A 275 -37.57 -4.01 2.44
N ALA A 276 -36.47 -4.14 1.70
CA ALA A 276 -36.10 -5.39 1.04
C ALA A 276 -35.48 -6.45 1.99
N GLY A 277 -35.11 -6.05 3.21
CA GLY A 277 -34.56 -6.94 4.23
C GLY A 277 -33.12 -7.42 4.02
N ASN A 278 -32.38 -6.80 3.10
CA ASN A 278 -31.02 -7.16 2.70
C ASN A 278 -29.94 -6.15 3.13
N GLN A 279 -30.37 -5.02 3.71
CA GLN A 279 -29.52 -3.99 4.32
C GLN A 279 -30.13 -3.56 5.67
N LEU A 280 -29.43 -2.76 6.45
CA LEU A 280 -29.99 -2.09 7.63
C LEU A 280 -30.80 -0.86 7.23
N CYS A 281 -31.76 -0.50 8.09
CA CYS A 281 -32.48 0.76 8.06
C CYS A 281 -31.92 1.68 9.14
N PHE A 282 -30.93 2.51 8.79
CA PHE A 282 -30.24 3.38 9.75
C PHE A 282 -31.10 4.52 10.34
N THR A 283 -32.40 4.59 9.98
CA THR A 283 -33.38 5.49 10.58
C THR A 283 -34.41 4.75 11.43
N ALA A 284 -34.30 3.42 11.57
CA ALA A 284 -35.34 2.56 12.18
C ALA A 284 -36.76 2.95 11.71
N ARG A 285 -36.90 3.15 10.39
CA ARG A 285 -38.13 3.60 9.69
C ARG A 285 -38.72 4.89 10.24
N GLY A 286 -37.90 5.75 10.90
CA GLY A 286 -38.33 7.03 11.45
C GLY A 286 -39.00 6.96 12.80
N VAL A 287 -38.92 5.86 13.52
CA VAL A 287 -39.47 5.70 14.87
C VAL A 287 -38.38 6.01 15.90
N PRO A 288 -38.44 7.15 16.64
CA PRO A 288 -37.37 7.61 17.50
C PRO A 288 -36.91 6.59 18.56
N GLU A 289 -37.87 5.94 19.25
CA GLU A 289 -37.55 4.96 20.30
C GLU A 289 -36.87 3.71 19.72
N ARG A 290 -37.18 3.36 18.47
CA ARG A 290 -36.57 2.25 17.76
C ARG A 290 -35.15 2.61 17.27
N PHE A 291 -34.97 3.86 16.83
CA PHE A 291 -33.64 4.39 16.47
C PHE A 291 -32.70 4.41 17.69
N GLU A 292 -33.19 4.91 18.85
CA GLU A 292 -32.42 4.89 20.09
C GLU A 292 -32.04 3.45 20.51
N LYS A 293 -33.01 2.51 20.46
CA LYS A 293 -32.75 1.10 20.74
C LYS A 293 -31.68 0.52 19.80
N MET A 294 -31.74 0.86 18.53
CA MET A 294 -30.76 0.38 17.54
C MET A 294 -29.37 0.94 17.82
N THR A 295 -29.26 2.23 18.15
CA THR A 295 -27.96 2.85 18.51
C THR A 295 -27.41 2.34 19.84
N ASP A 296 -28.27 2.02 20.84
CA ASP A 296 -27.85 1.39 22.10
C ASP A 296 -27.24 0.01 21.86
N ILE A 297 -27.86 -0.82 21.01
CA ILE A 297 -27.35 -2.14 20.66
C ILE A 297 -25.97 -2.03 19.97
N ALA A 298 -25.82 -1.10 19.04
CA ALA A 298 -24.55 -0.91 18.33
C ALA A 298 -23.46 -0.39 19.30
N ALA A 299 -23.78 0.57 20.17
CA ALA A 299 -22.87 1.08 21.18
C ALA A 299 -22.43 -0.04 22.15
N ALA A 300 -23.39 -0.81 22.68
CA ALA A 300 -23.09 -1.92 23.61
C ALA A 300 -22.14 -2.97 23.01
N LYS A 301 -22.24 -3.29 21.71
CA LYS A 301 -21.30 -4.19 21.03
C LYS A 301 -19.89 -3.60 20.90
N ILE A 302 -19.77 -2.30 20.69
CA ILE A 302 -18.48 -1.61 20.68
C ILE A 302 -17.89 -1.59 22.10
N GLU A 303 -18.68 -1.29 23.11
CA GLU A 303 -18.28 -1.29 24.53
C GLU A 303 -17.83 -2.68 24.98
N GLU A 304 -18.54 -3.74 24.60
CA GLU A 304 -18.13 -5.13 24.82
C GLU A 304 -16.74 -5.39 24.20
N SER A 305 -16.54 -4.98 22.94
CA SER A 305 -15.27 -5.12 22.27
C SER A 305 -14.14 -4.35 22.98
N LEU A 306 -14.39 -3.13 23.42
CA LEU A 306 -13.44 -2.33 24.18
C LEU A 306 -13.07 -2.99 25.50
N THR A 307 -14.07 -3.54 26.21
CA THR A 307 -13.86 -4.25 27.50
C THR A 307 -12.95 -5.45 27.32
N PHE A 308 -13.12 -6.21 26.25
CA PHE A 308 -12.26 -7.35 25.94
C PHE A 308 -10.86 -6.93 25.45
N ASN A 309 -10.76 -5.81 24.77
CA ASN A 309 -9.54 -5.25 24.17
C ASN A 309 -9.14 -3.94 24.86
N SER A 310 -8.77 -3.98 26.15
CA SER A 310 -8.26 -2.80 26.86
C SER A 310 -7.08 -2.16 26.13
N VAL A 311 -6.79 -0.89 26.42
CA VAL A 311 -5.64 -0.17 25.82
C VAL A 311 -4.32 -0.92 26.04
N ALA A 312 -4.13 -1.47 27.24
CA ALA A 312 -2.92 -2.24 27.56
C ALA A 312 -2.81 -3.53 26.74
N LYS A 313 -3.95 -4.17 26.43
CA LYS A 313 -3.99 -5.45 25.69
C LYS A 313 -3.93 -5.27 24.17
N ALA A 314 -4.60 -4.26 23.65
CA ALA A 314 -4.75 -4.02 22.22
C ALA A 314 -4.73 -2.51 21.90
N PRO A 315 -3.56 -1.85 22.04
CA PRO A 315 -3.43 -0.41 21.83
C PRO A 315 -3.69 0.02 20.38
N THR A 316 -3.53 -0.90 19.43
CA THR A 316 -3.71 -0.63 17.98
C THR A 316 -5.17 -0.64 17.54
N TYR A 317 -6.10 -1.21 18.33
CA TYR A 317 -7.53 -1.21 18.01
C TYR A 317 -8.13 0.18 18.28
N THR A 318 -8.21 1.00 17.24
CA THR A 318 -8.59 2.41 17.32
C THR A 318 -9.83 2.76 16.49
N THR A 319 -10.49 1.78 15.87
CA THR A 319 -11.60 2.05 14.96
C THR A 319 -12.78 1.12 15.21
N ALA A 320 -13.92 1.72 15.51
CA ALA A 320 -15.23 1.07 15.47
C ALA A 320 -15.77 1.17 14.05
N PHE A 321 -15.83 0.05 13.33
CA PHE A 321 -16.23 0.02 11.93
C PHE A 321 -17.61 -0.63 11.77
N LEU A 322 -18.49 0.03 11.02
CA LEU A 322 -19.77 -0.51 10.59
C LEU A 322 -19.90 -0.39 9.07
N GLY A 323 -19.72 -1.49 8.37
CA GLY A 323 -19.82 -1.60 6.91
C GLY A 323 -21.15 -2.21 6.49
N GLN A 324 -21.84 -1.57 5.53
CA GLN A 324 -23.04 -2.13 4.90
C GLN A 324 -22.72 -3.44 4.16
N ASN A 325 -23.75 -4.25 3.88
CA ASN A 325 -23.61 -5.44 3.05
C ASN A 325 -23.15 -5.08 1.64
N ASP A 326 -22.39 -5.97 1.01
CA ASP A 326 -21.81 -5.79 -0.33
C ASP A 326 -22.86 -5.96 -1.44
N ILE A 327 -23.78 -5.02 -1.47
CA ILE A 327 -24.86 -4.95 -2.47
C ILE A 327 -25.18 -3.49 -2.80
N GLN A 328 -25.80 -3.24 -3.93
CA GLN A 328 -26.16 -1.90 -4.37
C GLN A 328 -27.42 -1.32 -3.70
N ASP A 329 -28.13 -2.10 -2.92
CA ASP A 329 -29.37 -1.67 -2.27
C ASP A 329 -29.10 -0.79 -1.03
N TYR A 330 -30.05 0.06 -0.76
CA TYR A 330 -30.18 0.85 0.48
C TYR A 330 -31.64 0.89 0.92
N CYS A 331 -31.90 1.33 2.16
CA CYS A 331 -33.28 1.38 2.65
C CYS A 331 -34.08 2.45 1.92
N SER A 332 -35.23 2.05 1.35
CA SER A 332 -36.17 2.90 0.63
C SER A 332 -37.42 3.26 1.42
N CYS A 333 -37.40 3.10 2.78
CA CYS A 333 -38.54 3.55 3.60
C CYS A 333 -38.64 5.09 3.55
N GLU A 334 -39.83 5.61 3.90
CA GLU A 334 -40.14 7.04 3.86
C GLU A 334 -39.13 7.89 4.65
N ALA A 335 -38.72 7.45 5.84
CA ALA A 335 -37.75 8.18 6.67
C ALA A 335 -36.36 8.23 6.04
N CYS A 336 -35.85 7.10 5.54
CA CYS A 336 -34.54 7.08 4.83
C CYS A 336 -34.61 7.91 3.55
N THR A 337 -35.71 7.87 2.80
CA THR A 337 -35.89 8.68 1.59
C THR A 337 -35.89 10.17 1.92
N LYS A 338 -36.61 10.59 2.96
CA LYS A 338 -36.66 11.98 3.43
C LYS A 338 -35.25 12.47 3.86
N VAL A 339 -34.52 11.66 4.62
CA VAL A 339 -33.12 12.01 5.00
C VAL A 339 -32.26 12.17 3.77
N ARG A 340 -32.31 11.25 2.81
CA ARG A 340 -31.52 11.35 1.57
C ARG A 340 -31.86 12.62 0.78
N GLU A 341 -33.15 12.92 0.58
CA GLU A 341 -33.58 14.10 -0.16
C GLU A 341 -33.10 15.40 0.47
N SER A 342 -33.13 15.48 1.81
CA SER A 342 -32.57 16.63 2.53
C SER A 342 -31.02 16.72 2.55
N HIS A 343 -30.33 15.68 2.08
CA HIS A 343 -28.88 15.57 2.04
C HIS A 343 -28.36 15.30 0.62
N TYR A 344 -28.82 16.07 -0.35
CA TYR A 344 -28.36 16.02 -1.76
C TYR A 344 -28.52 14.65 -2.43
N GLY A 345 -29.46 13.85 -1.99
CA GLY A 345 -29.72 12.51 -2.51
C GLY A 345 -28.77 11.41 -1.97
N SER A 346 -27.90 11.74 -1.01
CA SER A 346 -26.92 10.81 -0.48
C SER A 346 -27.53 9.69 0.35
N ALA A 347 -27.30 8.44 -0.05
CA ALA A 347 -27.68 7.27 0.74
C ALA A 347 -26.73 7.06 1.96
N CYS A 348 -25.63 7.80 2.04
CA CYS A 348 -24.71 7.77 3.17
C CYS A 348 -25.20 8.58 4.38
N ALA A 349 -26.05 9.58 4.18
CA ALA A 349 -26.51 10.45 5.26
C ALA A 349 -27.13 9.70 6.46
N PRO A 350 -28.06 8.73 6.27
CA PRO A 350 -28.57 7.94 7.38
C PRO A 350 -27.50 7.18 8.16
N ILE A 351 -26.45 6.70 7.47
CA ILE A 351 -25.31 5.98 8.10
C ILE A 351 -24.52 6.93 8.99
N ILE A 352 -24.20 8.12 8.49
CA ILE A 352 -23.45 9.15 9.21
C ILE A 352 -24.19 9.58 10.48
N ILE A 353 -25.48 9.90 10.38
CA ILE A 353 -26.32 10.29 11.52
C ILE A 353 -26.34 9.16 12.56
N PHE A 354 -26.49 7.91 12.12
CA PHE A 354 -26.48 6.74 12.99
C PHE A 354 -25.13 6.58 13.69
N MET A 355 -24.01 6.62 12.96
CA MET A 355 -22.67 6.46 13.52
C MET A 355 -22.27 7.60 14.45
N ASN A 356 -22.73 8.82 14.17
CA ASN A 356 -22.53 9.95 15.06
C ASN A 356 -23.21 9.69 16.41
N ARG A 357 -24.47 9.23 16.41
CA ARG A 357 -25.21 8.90 17.64
C ARG A 357 -24.57 7.74 18.41
N VAL A 358 -24.11 6.70 17.72
CA VAL A 358 -23.38 5.58 18.33
C VAL A 358 -22.07 6.06 18.95
N GLY A 359 -21.30 6.87 18.23
CA GLY A 359 -20.02 7.41 18.69
C GLY A 359 -20.17 8.26 19.96
N LYS A 360 -21.23 9.07 20.02
CA LYS A 360 -21.55 9.86 21.22
C LYS A 360 -21.76 8.95 22.44
N LYS A 361 -22.62 7.92 22.33
CA LYS A 361 -22.91 6.97 23.41
C LYS A 361 -21.64 6.25 23.90
N VAL A 362 -20.83 5.74 23.00
CA VAL A 362 -19.55 5.06 23.33
C VAL A 362 -18.59 6.02 24.02
N ASN A 363 -18.47 7.27 23.56
CA ASN A 363 -17.62 8.27 24.19
C ASN A 363 -18.11 8.66 25.58
N GLU A 364 -19.42 8.78 25.78
CA GLU A 364 -20.03 8.99 27.10
C GLU A 364 -19.71 7.81 28.05
N TRP A 365 -19.80 6.56 27.56
CA TRP A 365 -19.41 5.38 28.32
C TRP A 365 -17.92 5.36 28.65
N MET A 366 -17.02 5.69 27.70
CA MET A 366 -15.57 5.77 27.95
C MET A 366 -15.19 6.92 28.91
N ALA A 367 -16.04 7.92 29.09
CA ALA A 367 -15.80 9.02 30.00
C ALA A 367 -16.04 8.65 31.46
N LEU A 368 -16.74 7.54 31.75
CA LEU A 368 -16.98 7.08 33.12
C LEU A 368 -15.66 6.63 33.77
N PRO A 369 -15.42 6.96 35.05
CA PRO A 369 -14.18 6.65 35.74
C PRO A 369 -13.82 5.14 35.75
N GLU A 370 -14.81 4.27 35.87
CA GLU A 370 -14.65 2.82 35.87
C GLU A 370 -14.17 2.28 34.51
N ASN A 371 -14.38 3.03 33.42
CA ASN A 371 -14.00 2.66 32.07
C ASN A 371 -12.66 3.25 31.61
N ALA A 372 -11.90 3.87 32.53
CA ALA A 372 -10.59 4.43 32.23
C ALA A 372 -9.60 3.48 31.51
N PRO A 373 -9.57 2.14 31.78
CA PRO A 373 -8.69 1.20 31.09
C PRO A 373 -9.00 1.05 29.58
N TYR A 374 -10.17 1.47 29.14
CA TYR A 374 -10.67 1.31 27.76
C TYR A 374 -10.62 2.62 26.97
N LYS A 375 -10.41 3.75 27.68
CA LYS A 375 -10.44 5.09 27.12
C LYS A 375 -9.34 5.28 26.08
N ARG A 376 -9.75 5.59 24.85
CA ARG A 376 -8.87 5.89 23.72
C ARG A 376 -9.58 6.81 22.72
N ASN A 377 -8.81 7.40 21.80
CA ASN A 377 -9.40 8.10 20.66
C ASN A 377 -9.90 7.05 19.66
N LEU A 378 -11.21 6.98 19.44
CA LEU A 378 -11.82 6.09 18.48
C LEU A 378 -12.23 6.83 17.21
N ASN A 379 -11.94 6.19 16.09
CA ASN A 379 -12.55 6.50 14.81
C ASN A 379 -13.86 5.70 14.69
N TYR A 380 -14.95 6.35 14.30
CA TYR A 380 -16.21 5.73 13.98
C TYR A 380 -16.33 5.67 12.46
N SER A 381 -15.91 4.55 11.90
CA SER A 381 -15.75 4.40 10.45
C SER A 381 -16.94 3.68 9.81
N PHE A 382 -17.23 4.07 8.57
CA PHE A 382 -18.31 3.52 7.75
C PHE A 382 -17.89 3.60 6.27
N PHE A 383 -18.53 2.78 5.42
CA PHE A 383 -18.27 2.87 3.99
C PHE A 383 -19.00 4.04 3.31
N ALA A 384 -18.25 4.79 2.49
CA ALA A 384 -18.75 5.53 1.34
C ALA A 384 -18.46 4.69 0.09
N TYR A 385 -19.41 3.84 -0.33
CA TYR A 385 -19.20 2.78 -1.29
C TYR A 385 -20.44 2.51 -2.14
N LEU A 386 -20.29 2.28 -3.44
CA LEU A 386 -21.40 2.08 -4.38
C LEU A 386 -22.45 3.19 -4.25
N THR A 387 -23.67 2.86 -3.81
CA THR A 387 -24.77 3.82 -3.67
C THR A 387 -24.58 4.86 -2.57
N THR A 388 -23.67 4.60 -1.61
CA THR A 388 -23.37 5.54 -0.52
C THR A 388 -22.14 6.41 -0.78
N ILE A 389 -21.54 6.31 -1.97
CA ILE A 389 -20.30 7.06 -2.30
C ILE A 389 -20.54 8.58 -2.43
N VAL A 390 -21.76 9.00 -2.77
CA VAL A 390 -22.10 10.41 -2.94
C VAL A 390 -22.11 11.11 -1.58
N PRO A 391 -21.33 12.19 -1.39
CA PRO A 391 -21.30 12.93 -0.13
C PRO A 391 -22.66 13.57 0.21
N PRO A 392 -23.06 13.64 1.50
CA PRO A 392 -24.30 14.31 1.95
C PRO A 392 -24.14 15.83 2.12
N PHE A 393 -23.17 16.43 1.47
CA PHE A 393 -22.81 17.84 1.49
C PHE A 393 -22.24 18.27 0.14
N LYS A 394 -22.24 19.58 -0.12
CA LYS A 394 -21.64 20.14 -1.33
C LYS A 394 -20.54 21.13 -1.00
N GLN A 395 -19.43 21.03 -1.68
CA GLN A 395 -18.40 22.06 -1.64
C GLN A 395 -18.74 23.14 -2.64
N LYS A 396 -18.75 24.41 -2.19
CA LYS A 396 -18.96 25.60 -3.04
C LYS A 396 -17.66 26.01 -3.74
N ALA A 397 -17.78 26.88 -4.73
CA ALA A 397 -16.63 27.38 -5.48
C ALA A 397 -15.63 28.17 -4.61
N ASP A 398 -16.07 28.74 -3.49
CA ASP A 398 -15.24 29.45 -2.52
C ASP A 398 -14.56 28.50 -1.51
N GLY A 399 -14.74 27.20 -1.65
CA GLY A 399 -14.18 26.17 -0.76
C GLY A 399 -15.03 25.90 0.49
N THR A 400 -16.07 26.70 0.79
CA THR A 400 -16.98 26.46 1.90
C THR A 400 -17.93 25.30 1.60
N PHE A 401 -18.58 24.78 2.63
CA PHE A 401 -19.53 23.67 2.48
C PHE A 401 -20.97 24.10 2.76
N GLU A 402 -21.88 23.50 2.02
CA GLU A 402 -23.31 23.51 2.28
C GLU A 402 -23.72 22.13 2.77
N TYR A 403 -24.31 22.04 3.97
CA TYR A 403 -24.61 20.80 4.66
C TYR A 403 -25.73 20.97 5.69
N SER A 404 -26.33 19.88 6.10
CA SER A 404 -27.24 19.81 7.25
C SER A 404 -26.46 19.57 8.54
N GLN A 405 -26.90 20.14 9.66
CA GLN A 405 -26.17 20.09 10.94
C GLN A 405 -26.09 18.67 11.53
N ASP A 406 -27.00 17.79 11.20
CA ASP A 406 -27.09 16.41 11.71
C ASP A 406 -26.01 15.46 11.20
N ILE A 407 -25.24 15.87 10.17
CA ILE A 407 -24.04 15.13 9.71
C ILE A 407 -22.74 15.65 10.31
N ILE A 408 -22.78 16.72 11.10
CA ILE A 408 -21.60 17.21 11.79
C ILE A 408 -21.32 16.29 13.00
N PRO A 409 -20.07 15.85 13.19
CA PRO A 409 -19.72 15.05 14.35
C PRO A 409 -20.05 15.77 15.65
N ASP A 410 -20.69 15.09 16.60
CA ASP A 410 -20.83 15.57 17.98
C ASP A 410 -19.42 15.75 18.60
N GLU A 411 -19.33 16.59 19.65
CA GLU A 411 -18.06 16.84 20.32
C GLU A 411 -17.37 15.54 20.77
N GLY A 412 -16.12 15.37 20.36
CA GLY A 412 -15.33 14.17 20.64
C GLY A 412 -15.61 12.95 19.77
N VAL A 413 -16.61 13.00 18.88
CA VAL A 413 -16.88 11.93 17.91
C VAL A 413 -16.01 12.15 16.67
N ASN A 414 -15.16 11.18 16.33
CA ASN A 414 -14.33 11.22 15.13
C ASN A 414 -14.94 10.33 14.06
N LEU A 415 -15.77 10.91 13.19
CA LEU A 415 -16.36 10.20 12.05
C LEU A 415 -15.30 10.02 10.95
N MET A 416 -15.14 8.79 10.46
CA MET A 416 -14.12 8.42 9.50
C MET A 416 -14.73 7.70 8.30
N PRO A 417 -15.05 8.39 7.19
CA PRO A 417 -15.51 7.71 5.99
C PRO A 417 -14.38 6.88 5.36
N TYR A 418 -14.71 5.64 4.99
CA TYR A 418 -13.87 4.78 4.19
C TYR A 418 -14.40 4.82 2.74
N VAL A 419 -13.77 5.62 1.91
CA VAL A 419 -14.22 5.92 0.56
C VAL A 419 -13.69 4.84 -0.39
N ALA A 420 -14.56 3.90 -0.76
CA ALA A 420 -14.22 2.81 -1.67
C ALA A 420 -14.64 3.17 -3.10
N SER A 421 -13.68 3.67 -3.87
CA SER A 421 -13.91 4.37 -5.13
C SER A 421 -13.99 3.42 -6.33
N MET A 422 -15.04 2.60 -6.45
CA MET A 422 -15.28 1.76 -7.64
C MET A 422 -15.70 2.55 -8.90
N ASN A 423 -15.93 3.83 -8.77
CA ASN A 423 -16.37 4.72 -9.85
C ASN A 423 -15.22 5.34 -10.65
N PHE A 424 -13.96 5.05 -10.32
CA PHE A 424 -12.82 5.41 -11.16
C PHE A 424 -12.66 4.46 -12.35
N ASP A 425 -12.18 5.00 -13.46
CA ASP A 425 -11.54 4.24 -14.53
C ASP A 425 -10.04 4.12 -14.25
N TYR A 426 -9.66 3.02 -13.59
CA TYR A 426 -8.28 2.77 -13.17
C TYR A 426 -7.32 2.48 -14.32
N GLY A 427 -7.82 2.22 -15.52
CA GLY A 427 -7.02 1.99 -16.71
C GLY A 427 -6.62 3.29 -17.42
N ARG A 428 -7.13 4.44 -16.97
CA ARG A 428 -6.83 5.75 -17.55
C ARG A 428 -6.02 6.62 -16.58
N PRO A 429 -5.33 7.64 -17.08
CA PRO A 429 -4.67 8.62 -16.22
C PRO A 429 -5.64 9.17 -15.16
N PHE A 430 -5.14 9.41 -13.96
CA PHE A 430 -5.96 9.90 -12.86
C PHE A 430 -6.71 11.21 -13.21
N TYR A 431 -6.05 12.12 -13.90
CA TYR A 431 -6.63 13.40 -14.31
C TYR A 431 -7.39 13.37 -15.64
N SER A 432 -7.68 12.19 -16.19
CA SER A 432 -8.53 12.09 -17.38
C SER A 432 -9.94 12.63 -17.12
N ASP A 433 -10.65 13.01 -18.20
CA ASP A 433 -12.04 13.52 -18.10
C ASP A 433 -12.99 12.47 -17.54
N GLU A 434 -12.77 11.18 -17.86
CA GLU A 434 -13.56 10.05 -17.35
C GLU A 434 -13.50 9.94 -15.83
N ASN A 435 -12.40 10.35 -15.23
CA ASN A 435 -12.18 10.30 -13.79
C ASN A 435 -12.59 11.57 -13.05
N LYS A 436 -13.06 12.61 -13.75
CA LYS A 436 -13.34 13.94 -13.17
C LYS A 436 -14.37 13.88 -12.03
N GLU A 437 -15.51 13.22 -12.25
CA GLU A 437 -16.56 13.13 -11.23
C GLU A 437 -16.09 12.36 -10.00
N ALA A 438 -15.37 11.26 -10.21
CA ALA A 438 -14.84 10.45 -9.12
C ALA A 438 -13.78 11.21 -8.29
N ARG A 439 -12.93 12.02 -8.94
CA ARG A 439 -11.99 12.92 -8.25
C ARG A 439 -12.70 13.95 -7.39
N GLU A 440 -13.75 14.62 -7.92
CA GLU A 440 -14.51 15.60 -7.13
C GLU A 440 -15.20 14.96 -5.91
N ILE A 441 -15.72 13.75 -6.04
CA ILE A 441 -16.28 12.99 -4.92
C ILE A 441 -15.20 12.75 -3.87
N LEU A 442 -14.04 12.23 -4.27
CA LEU A 442 -12.91 11.94 -3.36
C LEU A 442 -12.43 13.21 -2.65
N LYS A 443 -12.21 14.30 -3.40
CA LYS A 443 -11.85 15.63 -2.87
C LYS A 443 -12.85 16.13 -1.84
N THR A 444 -14.11 16.03 -2.15
CA THR A 444 -15.20 16.52 -1.30
C THR A 444 -15.23 15.77 0.03
N TRP A 445 -15.07 14.44 0.03
CA TRP A 445 -14.96 13.65 1.25
C TRP A 445 -13.74 14.04 2.10
N GLY A 446 -12.56 14.11 1.50
CA GLY A 446 -11.32 14.43 2.21
C GLY A 446 -11.29 15.85 2.79
N ASN A 447 -11.86 16.82 2.09
CA ASN A 447 -11.96 18.19 2.58
C ASN A 447 -12.94 18.34 3.75
N PHE A 448 -14.04 17.57 3.76
CA PHE A 448 -15.06 17.67 4.81
C PHE A 448 -14.69 16.83 6.05
N TYR A 449 -14.12 15.63 5.86
CA TYR A 449 -13.63 14.75 6.91
C TYR A 449 -12.13 14.53 6.77
N PRO A 450 -11.28 15.47 7.22
CA PRO A 450 -9.83 15.30 7.19
C PRO A 450 -9.40 14.02 7.93
N GLY A 451 -8.59 13.21 7.28
CA GLY A 451 -8.20 11.90 7.80
C GLY A 451 -9.00 10.75 7.20
N ALA A 452 -9.97 11.01 6.32
CA ALA A 452 -10.70 9.98 5.59
C ALA A 452 -9.80 8.87 5.05
N TRP A 453 -10.35 7.69 4.85
CA TRP A 453 -9.66 6.53 4.31
C TRP A 453 -10.05 6.29 2.85
N SER A 454 -9.08 5.83 2.05
CA SER A 454 -9.31 5.50 0.65
C SER A 454 -9.14 4.00 0.42
N TRP A 455 -10.08 3.41 -0.31
CA TRP A 455 -9.98 2.07 -0.86
C TRP A 455 -10.02 2.17 -2.38
N THR A 456 -8.99 1.66 -3.03
CA THR A 456 -8.89 1.67 -4.49
C THR A 456 -8.77 0.27 -5.06
N TYR A 457 -8.91 0.20 -6.38
CA TYR A 457 -8.91 -1.03 -7.16
C TYR A 457 -7.88 -0.91 -8.29
N GLY A 458 -7.77 -1.88 -9.15
CA GLY A 458 -6.88 -1.84 -10.31
C GLY A 458 -6.41 -3.24 -10.70
N GLY A 459 -7.23 -3.95 -11.43
CA GLY A 459 -6.95 -5.30 -11.91
C GLY A 459 -8.18 -5.92 -12.54
N PHE A 460 -8.01 -7.07 -13.17
CA PHE A 460 -9.12 -7.88 -13.65
C PHE A 460 -9.46 -8.96 -12.62
N TYR A 461 -10.61 -8.84 -11.95
CA TYR A 461 -11.00 -9.76 -10.88
C TYR A 461 -11.47 -11.14 -11.39
N ASN A 462 -11.86 -11.23 -12.66
CA ASN A 462 -12.16 -12.51 -13.32
C ASN A 462 -10.99 -13.06 -14.16
N ASP A 463 -9.82 -12.43 -14.08
CA ASP A 463 -8.64 -12.89 -14.83
C ASP A 463 -7.34 -12.42 -14.16
N TYR A 464 -6.76 -13.27 -13.30
CA TYR A 464 -5.55 -12.92 -12.56
C TYR A 464 -4.26 -13.14 -13.33
N ILE A 465 -4.30 -13.94 -14.43
CA ILE A 465 -3.12 -14.17 -15.27
C ILE A 465 -3.22 -13.29 -16.52
N THR A 466 -3.17 -12.00 -16.30
CA THR A 466 -3.16 -10.98 -17.36
C THR A 466 -2.54 -9.68 -16.86
N PHE A 467 -2.27 -8.76 -17.77
CA PHE A 467 -1.71 -7.44 -17.46
C PHE A 467 -2.82 -6.39 -17.32
N PHE A 468 -2.70 -5.57 -16.28
CA PHE A 468 -3.51 -4.36 -16.09
C PHE A 468 -2.58 -3.18 -15.83
N ASP A 469 -2.66 -2.14 -16.66
CA ASP A 469 -1.84 -0.92 -16.49
C ASP A 469 -2.44 -0.02 -15.41
N ILE A 470 -1.83 -0.04 -14.22
CA ILE A 470 -2.21 0.84 -13.11
C ILE A 470 -1.35 2.12 -13.06
N TYR A 471 -0.24 2.16 -13.81
CA TYR A 471 0.83 3.12 -13.59
C TYR A 471 0.41 4.55 -13.94
N SER A 472 -0.36 4.71 -15.00
CA SER A 472 -0.89 6.01 -15.42
C SER A 472 -1.90 6.61 -14.43
N PHE A 473 -2.67 5.77 -13.74
CA PHE A 473 -3.61 6.22 -12.70
C PHE A 473 -2.85 6.61 -11.43
N TYR A 474 -1.98 5.74 -10.95
CA TYR A 474 -1.29 5.95 -9.68
C TYR A 474 -0.11 6.92 -9.75
N GLU A 475 0.23 7.48 -10.93
CA GLU A 475 1.21 8.59 -11.05
C GLU A 475 0.84 9.75 -10.13
N ASP A 476 -0.42 10.18 -10.13
CA ASP A 476 -0.91 11.36 -9.42
C ASP A 476 -1.77 11.06 -8.20
N PHE A 477 -2.31 9.84 -8.10
CA PHE A 477 -3.32 9.49 -7.09
C PHE A 477 -2.86 9.74 -5.65
N HIS A 478 -1.64 9.30 -5.29
CA HIS A 478 -1.16 9.45 -3.91
C HIS A 478 -0.86 10.91 -3.53
N SER A 479 -0.41 11.73 -4.49
CA SER A 479 -0.28 13.18 -4.31
C SER A 479 -1.65 13.82 -4.04
N TYR A 480 -2.69 13.34 -4.71
CA TYR A 480 -4.05 13.79 -4.47
C TYR A 480 -4.56 13.41 -3.09
N LEU A 481 -4.31 12.18 -2.63
CA LEU A 481 -4.66 11.75 -1.26
C LEU A 481 -3.97 12.62 -0.21
N LYS A 482 -2.67 12.89 -0.37
CA LYS A 482 -1.89 13.80 0.49
C LYS A 482 -2.53 15.19 0.56
N ASN A 483 -2.83 15.78 -0.62
CA ASN A 483 -3.39 17.13 -0.73
C ASN A 483 -4.76 17.25 -0.05
N TYR A 484 -5.57 16.20 -0.10
CA TYR A 484 -6.90 16.17 0.52
C TYR A 484 -6.92 15.42 1.86
N LYS A 485 -5.73 15.28 2.50
CA LYS A 485 -5.56 14.83 3.89
C LYS A 485 -6.11 13.44 4.19
N TYR A 486 -6.09 12.53 3.24
CA TYR A 486 -6.38 11.13 3.48
C TYR A 486 -5.31 10.51 4.37
N SER A 487 -5.71 9.76 5.39
CA SER A 487 -4.78 9.14 6.34
C SER A 487 -4.47 7.68 6.03
N LEU A 488 -5.31 7.02 5.23
CA LEU A 488 -5.12 5.63 4.83
C LEU A 488 -5.36 5.45 3.33
N SER A 489 -4.46 4.70 2.69
CA SER A 489 -4.64 4.13 1.36
C SER A 489 -4.62 2.61 1.45
N PHE A 490 -5.72 1.97 1.08
CA PHE A 490 -5.81 0.53 0.87
C PHE A 490 -6.00 0.25 -0.62
N GLU A 491 -5.13 -0.58 -1.18
CA GLU A 491 -5.08 -0.86 -2.61
C GLU A 491 -5.34 -2.33 -2.88
N GLN A 492 -6.53 -2.61 -3.39
CA GLN A 492 -6.94 -3.93 -3.86
C GLN A 492 -6.67 -4.04 -5.36
N VAL A 493 -5.40 -4.16 -5.75
CA VAL A 493 -5.05 -4.18 -7.19
C VAL A 493 -5.24 -5.56 -7.80
N LYS A 494 -4.74 -6.59 -7.19
CA LYS A 494 -4.94 -8.00 -7.55
C LYS A 494 -5.02 -8.82 -6.27
N ASN A 495 -4.90 -10.08 -6.45
CA ASN A 495 -5.08 -11.12 -5.48
C ASN A 495 -4.13 -11.09 -4.27
N ASP A 496 -4.48 -11.89 -3.26
CA ASP A 496 -3.74 -12.19 -2.04
C ASP A 496 -2.45 -13.00 -2.25
N GLN A 497 -1.91 -13.07 -3.49
CA GLN A 497 -0.72 -13.84 -3.78
C GLN A 497 0.53 -12.99 -3.63
N ARG A 498 1.28 -13.26 -2.59
CA ARG A 498 2.59 -12.64 -2.41
C ARG A 498 3.51 -13.08 -3.53
N GLY A 499 3.82 -12.12 -4.38
CA GLY A 499 5.00 -12.17 -5.20
C GLY A 499 4.95 -12.96 -6.50
N ALA A 500 4.08 -13.91 -6.68
CA ALA A 500 3.97 -14.67 -7.93
C ALA A 500 2.80 -14.19 -8.81
N ASP A 501 2.52 -12.89 -8.80
CA ASP A 501 1.45 -12.31 -9.62
C ASP A 501 1.93 -12.00 -11.02
N PRO A 502 1.46 -12.72 -12.07
CA PRO A 502 1.73 -12.38 -13.46
C PRO A 502 1.25 -10.97 -13.82
N GLY A 503 1.79 -10.40 -14.86
CA GLY A 503 1.45 -9.05 -15.30
C GLY A 503 2.21 -7.97 -14.54
N PHE A 504 3.47 -8.25 -14.20
CA PHE A 504 4.34 -7.36 -13.43
C PHE A 504 3.76 -7.00 -12.07
N GLY A 505 3.12 -7.97 -11.40
CA GLY A 505 2.51 -7.77 -10.09
C GLY A 505 3.52 -7.35 -9.03
N GLY A 506 4.74 -7.90 -9.04
CA GLY A 506 5.82 -7.46 -8.16
C GLY A 506 6.21 -5.99 -8.39
N LEU A 507 6.30 -5.55 -9.65
CA LEU A 507 6.53 -4.15 -9.99
C LEU A 507 5.38 -3.26 -9.47
N SER A 508 4.14 -3.69 -9.66
CA SER A 508 2.98 -2.95 -9.16
C SER A 508 3.02 -2.79 -7.64
N ASN A 509 3.40 -3.84 -6.90
CA ASN A 509 3.59 -3.77 -5.45
C ASN A 509 4.66 -2.75 -5.07
N TYR A 510 5.82 -2.81 -5.73
CA TYR A 510 6.93 -1.90 -5.47
C TYR A 510 6.54 -0.43 -5.70
N VAL A 511 6.01 -0.09 -6.87
CA VAL A 511 5.68 1.30 -7.20
C VAL A 511 4.60 1.88 -6.29
N LEU A 512 3.56 1.10 -5.96
CA LEU A 512 2.50 1.56 -5.07
C LEU A 512 2.99 1.79 -3.64
N CYS A 513 3.82 0.91 -3.11
CA CYS A 513 4.43 1.08 -1.79
C CYS A 513 5.30 2.35 -1.74
N LYS A 514 6.12 2.58 -2.78
CA LYS A 514 6.97 3.78 -2.86
C LYS A 514 6.17 5.07 -2.99
N LYS A 515 5.16 5.10 -3.86
CA LYS A 515 4.30 6.28 -4.08
C LYS A 515 3.43 6.61 -2.86
N ASN A 516 3.01 5.62 -2.09
CA ASN A 516 2.30 5.82 -0.82
C ASN A 516 3.19 6.44 0.25
N TRP A 517 4.49 6.09 0.25
CA TRP A 517 5.46 6.66 1.18
C TRP A 517 5.84 8.08 0.76
N ASP A 518 6.31 8.24 -0.46
CA ASP A 518 6.70 9.50 -1.07
C ASP A 518 6.03 9.65 -2.44
N SER A 519 4.95 10.39 -2.48
CA SER A 519 4.12 10.59 -3.68
C SER A 519 4.84 11.40 -4.77
N SER A 520 5.94 12.09 -4.44
CA SER A 520 6.72 12.89 -5.38
C SER A 520 7.66 12.07 -6.26
N LEU A 521 7.89 10.79 -5.95
CA LEU A 521 8.78 9.93 -6.72
C LEU A 521 8.22 9.71 -8.13
N PRO A 522 9.00 9.96 -9.21
CA PRO A 522 8.54 9.76 -10.57
C PRO A 522 8.29 8.27 -10.88
N MET A 523 7.13 7.94 -11.43
CA MET A 523 6.73 6.57 -11.76
C MET A 523 7.73 5.86 -12.67
N ASP A 524 8.18 6.53 -13.73
CA ASP A 524 9.13 5.96 -14.69
C ASP A 524 10.48 5.61 -14.05
N THR A 525 10.92 6.41 -13.06
CA THR A 525 12.13 6.08 -12.28
C THR A 525 11.94 4.80 -11.49
N LEU A 526 10.82 4.67 -10.77
CA LEU A 526 10.50 3.47 -9.99
C LEU A 526 10.38 2.23 -10.88
N ILE A 527 9.72 2.35 -12.04
CA ILE A 527 9.59 1.26 -13.01
C ILE A 527 10.97 0.83 -13.53
N ASN A 528 11.82 1.77 -13.91
CA ASN A 528 13.14 1.48 -14.43
C ASN A 528 14.06 0.86 -13.38
N ASP A 529 14.02 1.35 -12.14
CA ASP A 529 14.79 0.82 -11.03
C ASP A 529 14.40 -0.64 -10.73
N TYR A 530 13.08 -0.91 -10.66
CA TYR A 530 12.59 -2.27 -10.44
C TYR A 530 13.03 -3.22 -11.56
N ILE A 531 12.72 -2.88 -12.81
CA ILE A 531 13.02 -3.78 -13.95
C ILE A 531 14.54 -4.04 -14.05
N THR A 532 15.36 -3.01 -13.83
CA THR A 532 16.83 -3.15 -13.88
C THR A 532 17.35 -4.09 -12.79
N ASN A 533 16.89 -3.92 -11.55
CA ASN A 533 17.46 -4.65 -10.42
C ASN A 533 16.83 -6.05 -10.21
N VAL A 534 15.57 -6.24 -10.63
CA VAL A 534 14.89 -7.55 -10.51
C VAL A 534 15.28 -8.48 -11.65
N TYR A 535 15.29 -8.00 -12.89
CA TYR A 535 15.57 -8.85 -14.06
C TYR A 535 17.06 -8.84 -14.49
N GLU A 536 17.87 -7.94 -13.96
CA GLU A 536 19.30 -7.83 -14.23
C GLU A 536 19.63 -7.87 -15.75
N ASP A 537 20.41 -8.88 -16.25
CA ASP A 537 20.75 -8.99 -17.68
C ASP A 537 19.53 -9.28 -18.57
N ALA A 538 18.43 -9.79 -18.04
CA ALA A 538 17.16 -9.93 -18.75
C ALA A 538 16.36 -8.61 -18.82
N ALA A 539 16.75 -7.56 -18.11
CA ALA A 539 16.02 -6.30 -18.03
C ALA A 539 15.69 -5.65 -19.39
N PRO A 540 16.54 -5.68 -20.42
CA PRO A 540 16.20 -5.11 -21.72
C PRO A 540 14.96 -5.79 -22.36
N ALA A 541 14.92 -7.11 -22.39
CA ALA A 541 13.80 -7.87 -22.96
C ALA A 541 12.51 -7.69 -22.10
N MET A 542 12.63 -7.76 -20.79
CA MET A 542 11.49 -7.59 -19.88
C MET A 542 10.93 -6.16 -19.91
N ARG A 543 11.76 -5.16 -20.12
CA ARG A 543 11.33 -3.76 -20.31
C ARG A 543 10.54 -3.61 -21.61
N GLU A 544 11.00 -4.23 -22.69
CA GLU A 544 10.29 -4.21 -23.96
C GLU A 544 8.94 -4.92 -23.83
N MET A 545 8.90 -6.09 -23.18
CA MET A 545 7.66 -6.81 -22.88
C MET A 545 6.67 -5.94 -22.10
N PHE A 546 7.13 -5.29 -21.03
CA PHE A 546 6.33 -4.38 -20.24
C PHE A 546 5.75 -3.22 -21.06
N GLN A 547 6.57 -2.59 -21.91
CA GLN A 547 6.11 -1.51 -22.79
C GLN A 547 5.09 -1.98 -23.82
N LYS A 548 5.29 -3.17 -24.41
CA LYS A 548 4.32 -3.77 -25.35
C LYS A 548 2.98 -4.06 -24.66
N LEU A 549 3.00 -4.57 -23.45
CA LEU A 549 1.79 -4.81 -22.66
C LEU A 549 1.06 -3.50 -22.31
N ARG A 550 1.77 -2.43 -21.95
CA ARG A 550 1.17 -1.12 -21.73
C ARG A 550 0.51 -0.56 -22.99
N LEU A 551 1.18 -0.66 -24.14
CA LEU A 551 0.60 -0.23 -25.43
C LEU A 551 -0.62 -1.08 -25.83
N TRP A 552 -0.56 -2.38 -25.60
CA TRP A 552 -1.70 -3.27 -25.82
C TRP A 552 -2.88 -2.87 -24.93
N PHE A 553 -2.63 -2.62 -23.64
CA PHE A 553 -3.67 -2.24 -22.69
C PHE A 553 -4.31 -0.90 -23.03
N ALA A 554 -3.52 0.11 -23.44
CA ALA A 554 -4.06 1.37 -23.92
C ALA A 554 -5.01 1.20 -25.12
N LYS A 555 -4.64 0.36 -26.09
CA LYS A 555 -5.51 0.00 -27.23
C LYS A 555 -6.76 -0.76 -26.78
N LEU A 556 -6.64 -1.65 -25.80
CA LEU A 556 -7.75 -2.40 -25.23
C LEU A 556 -8.81 -1.45 -24.65
N ILE A 557 -8.39 -0.44 -23.90
CA ILE A 557 -9.26 0.58 -23.31
C ILE A 557 -9.91 1.42 -24.41
N GLU A 558 -9.12 1.93 -25.34
CA GLU A 558 -9.62 2.80 -26.40
C GLU A 558 -10.67 2.09 -27.29
N LYS A 559 -10.37 0.82 -27.67
CA LYS A 559 -11.18 0.07 -28.60
C LYS A 559 -12.41 -0.59 -27.95
N HIS A 560 -12.30 -0.98 -26.69
CA HIS A 560 -13.30 -1.84 -26.02
C HIS A 560 -13.88 -1.19 -24.76
N GLY A 561 -13.37 -0.05 -24.30
CA GLY A 561 -13.82 0.67 -23.11
C GLY A 561 -13.63 -0.13 -21.82
N ILE A 562 -12.61 -1.00 -21.75
CA ILE A 562 -12.34 -1.87 -20.61
C ILE A 562 -11.34 -1.18 -19.69
N GLY A 563 -11.69 -1.01 -18.42
CA GLY A 563 -10.84 -0.35 -17.41
C GLY A 563 -11.61 0.33 -16.30
N ALA A 564 -12.86 0.67 -16.55
CA ALA A 564 -13.74 1.26 -15.56
C ALA A 564 -14.33 0.20 -14.59
N GLY A 565 -14.60 0.57 -13.36
CA GLY A 565 -15.10 -0.21 -12.25
C GLY A 565 -15.77 -1.57 -12.56
N GLY A 566 -16.97 -1.59 -13.08
CA GLY A 566 -17.69 -2.84 -13.40
C GLY A 566 -17.08 -3.67 -14.52
N GLN A 567 -16.23 -3.09 -15.38
CA GLN A 567 -15.59 -3.78 -16.49
C GLN A 567 -14.30 -4.52 -16.06
N MET A 568 -13.78 -4.25 -14.89
CA MET A 568 -12.71 -5.04 -14.26
C MET A 568 -13.13 -6.50 -13.98
N GLN A 569 -14.39 -6.83 -14.16
CA GLN A 569 -14.92 -8.21 -14.11
C GLN A 569 -14.72 -9.01 -15.42
N GLY A 570 -14.02 -8.46 -16.42
CA GLY A 570 -13.77 -9.14 -17.69
C GLY A 570 -12.79 -10.32 -17.57
N ASP A 571 -13.09 -11.43 -18.27
CA ASP A 571 -12.12 -12.49 -18.59
C ASP A 571 -11.43 -12.12 -19.91
N ILE A 572 -10.27 -11.52 -19.80
CA ILE A 572 -9.55 -10.91 -20.93
C ILE A 572 -8.74 -11.96 -21.67
N SER A 573 -7.99 -12.79 -20.97
CA SER A 573 -7.07 -13.76 -21.58
C SER A 573 -7.76 -14.91 -22.30
N SER A 574 -9.06 -15.13 -22.05
CA SER A 574 -9.84 -16.17 -22.73
C SER A 574 -10.61 -15.68 -23.98
N ASN A 575 -10.35 -14.45 -24.43
CA ASN A 575 -11.10 -13.88 -25.54
C ASN A 575 -10.20 -13.26 -26.61
N ALA A 576 -10.05 -13.97 -27.74
CA ALA A 576 -9.17 -13.61 -28.85
C ALA A 576 -9.42 -12.19 -29.43
N LYS A 577 -10.66 -11.65 -29.29
CA LYS A 577 -11.00 -10.32 -29.83
C LYS A 577 -10.20 -9.18 -29.18
N TYR A 578 -9.64 -9.40 -27.99
CA TYR A 578 -8.86 -8.42 -27.25
C TYR A 578 -7.39 -8.37 -27.65
N TYR A 579 -6.96 -9.29 -28.53
CA TYR A 579 -5.58 -9.35 -29.01
C TYR A 579 -5.51 -9.14 -30.52
N ASP A 580 -4.45 -8.51 -30.98
CA ASP A 580 -4.22 -8.25 -32.41
C ASP A 580 -3.75 -9.52 -33.17
N GLY A 581 -4.20 -10.71 -32.70
CA GLY A 581 -3.89 -12.01 -33.24
C GLY A 581 -2.70 -12.72 -32.60
N ILE A 582 -2.33 -13.88 -33.12
CA ILE A 582 -1.25 -14.72 -32.58
C ILE A 582 0.13 -14.06 -32.67
N GLY A 583 0.33 -13.13 -33.63
CA GLY A 583 1.61 -12.43 -33.80
C GLY A 583 2.05 -11.69 -32.56
N PHE A 584 1.14 -10.95 -31.92
CA PHE A 584 1.44 -10.25 -30.66
C PHE A 584 1.83 -11.22 -29.53
N ILE A 585 1.15 -12.36 -29.44
CA ILE A 585 1.45 -13.38 -28.42
C ILE A 585 2.83 -14.01 -28.66
N ASN A 586 3.18 -14.28 -29.92
CA ASN A 586 4.49 -14.81 -30.26
C ASN A 586 5.61 -13.80 -29.96
N GLU A 587 5.39 -12.49 -30.22
CA GLU A 587 6.36 -11.46 -29.81
C GLU A 587 6.61 -11.44 -28.30
N LEU A 588 5.60 -11.68 -27.46
CA LEU A 588 5.80 -11.77 -26.01
C LEU A 588 6.58 -13.05 -25.63
N PHE A 589 6.38 -14.17 -26.31
CA PHE A 589 7.19 -15.38 -26.12
C PHE A 589 8.64 -15.15 -26.55
N ASP A 590 8.87 -14.53 -27.71
CA ASP A 590 10.22 -14.22 -28.21
C ASP A 590 10.99 -13.36 -27.18
N LEU A 591 10.32 -12.39 -26.53
CA LEU A 591 10.93 -11.58 -25.48
C LEU A 591 11.25 -12.38 -24.21
N CYS A 592 10.40 -13.34 -23.83
CA CYS A 592 10.73 -14.27 -22.74
C CYS A 592 11.94 -15.15 -23.10
N ASP A 593 12.01 -15.65 -24.35
CA ASP A 593 13.15 -16.46 -24.82
C ASP A 593 14.45 -15.65 -24.83
N ASP A 594 14.41 -14.40 -25.27
CA ASP A 594 15.57 -13.48 -25.20
C ASP A 594 15.97 -13.21 -23.73
N ALA A 595 15.01 -13.07 -22.81
CA ALA A 595 15.27 -12.93 -21.40
C ALA A 595 15.95 -14.18 -20.81
N TYR A 596 15.47 -15.40 -21.11
CA TYR A 596 16.12 -16.64 -20.67
C TYR A 596 17.53 -16.77 -21.24
N LYS A 597 17.72 -16.41 -22.50
CA LYS A 597 19.04 -16.44 -23.15
C LYS A 597 20.03 -15.48 -22.48
N ALA A 598 19.56 -14.29 -22.09
CA ALA A 598 20.41 -13.30 -21.42
C ALA A 598 20.95 -13.81 -20.07
N ILE A 599 20.17 -14.61 -19.34
CA ILE A 599 20.58 -15.15 -18.03
C ILE A 599 21.37 -16.47 -18.11
N GLU A 600 21.59 -17.05 -19.30
CA GLU A 600 22.36 -18.30 -19.44
C GLU A 600 23.77 -18.23 -18.88
N ILE A 601 24.35 -17.03 -18.83
CA ILE A 601 25.66 -16.77 -18.24
C ILE A 601 25.71 -17.16 -16.75
N TYR A 602 24.58 -17.21 -16.07
CA TYR A 602 24.45 -17.55 -14.66
C TYR A 602 24.19 -19.05 -14.39
N LYS A 603 24.14 -19.92 -15.39
CA LYS A 603 23.88 -21.37 -15.21
C LYS A 603 24.84 -22.06 -14.20
N LYS A 604 26.00 -21.50 -13.94
CA LYS A 604 26.93 -22.01 -12.91
C LYS A 604 26.62 -21.50 -11.50
N ASP A 605 25.88 -20.42 -11.37
CA ASP A 605 25.30 -19.90 -10.12
C ASP A 605 23.83 -20.31 -10.09
N GLU A 606 23.59 -21.56 -9.64
CA GLU A 606 22.25 -22.17 -9.67
C GLU A 606 21.20 -21.34 -8.95
N ALA A 607 21.56 -20.72 -7.83
CA ALA A 607 20.63 -19.91 -7.04
C ALA A 607 20.21 -18.65 -7.80
N LYS A 608 21.18 -17.93 -8.38
CA LYS A 608 20.91 -16.73 -9.17
C LYS A 608 20.13 -17.06 -10.45
N TYR A 609 20.56 -18.11 -11.18
CA TYR A 609 19.86 -18.56 -12.37
C TYR A 609 18.41 -18.93 -12.08
N LYS A 610 18.18 -19.71 -11.00
CA LYS A 610 16.83 -20.11 -10.60
C LYS A 610 15.95 -18.90 -10.24
N ARG A 611 16.47 -17.95 -9.47
CA ARG A 611 15.75 -16.73 -9.12
C ARG A 611 15.34 -15.94 -10.36
N LEU A 612 16.27 -15.66 -11.27
CA LEU A 612 15.99 -14.88 -12.50
C LEU A 612 15.04 -15.62 -13.44
N SER A 613 15.22 -16.95 -13.62
CA SER A 613 14.29 -17.73 -14.43
C SER A 613 12.89 -17.75 -13.84
N THR A 614 12.75 -17.81 -12.52
CA THR A 614 11.44 -17.71 -11.84
C THR A 614 10.73 -16.40 -12.14
N TYR A 615 11.43 -15.27 -12.15
CA TYR A 615 10.80 -13.98 -12.48
C TYR A 615 10.36 -13.92 -13.95
N ILE A 616 11.12 -14.53 -14.86
CA ILE A 616 10.71 -14.66 -16.27
C ILE A 616 9.52 -15.60 -16.41
N ASP A 617 9.52 -16.75 -15.71
CA ASP A 617 8.44 -17.74 -15.70
C ASP A 617 7.09 -17.12 -15.28
N ILE A 618 7.10 -16.21 -14.28
CA ILE A 618 5.90 -15.48 -13.86
C ILE A 618 5.27 -14.74 -15.04
N GLU A 619 6.07 -13.99 -15.79
CA GLU A 619 5.57 -13.18 -16.89
C GLU A 619 5.29 -14.00 -18.16
N TRP A 620 5.97 -15.14 -18.34
CA TRP A 620 5.71 -16.11 -19.40
C TRP A 620 4.28 -16.69 -19.33
N LEU A 621 3.68 -16.74 -18.13
CA LEU A 621 2.31 -17.21 -17.96
C LEU A 621 1.28 -16.35 -18.72
N ILE A 622 1.55 -15.07 -18.98
CA ILE A 622 0.63 -14.17 -19.67
C ILE A 622 0.39 -14.62 -21.11
N PRO A 623 1.41 -14.64 -22.00
CA PRO A 623 1.21 -15.12 -23.37
C PRO A 623 0.76 -16.59 -23.42
N ALA A 624 1.23 -17.43 -22.48
CA ALA A 624 0.85 -18.85 -22.45
C ALA A 624 -0.64 -19.04 -22.17
N LYS A 625 -1.22 -18.33 -21.19
CA LYS A 625 -2.66 -18.42 -20.93
C LYS A 625 -3.49 -17.99 -22.13
N VAL A 626 -3.11 -16.90 -22.79
CA VAL A 626 -3.81 -16.43 -24.00
C VAL A 626 -3.67 -17.43 -25.15
N ALA A 627 -2.47 -17.96 -25.39
CA ALA A 627 -2.22 -18.97 -26.40
C ALA A 627 -3.06 -20.22 -26.16
N ILE A 628 -3.08 -20.74 -24.94
CA ILE A 628 -3.85 -21.91 -24.52
C ILE A 628 -5.35 -21.68 -24.71
N SER A 629 -5.84 -20.50 -24.29
CA SER A 629 -7.28 -20.22 -24.27
C SER A 629 -7.84 -19.84 -25.65
N CYS A 630 -7.03 -19.21 -26.53
CA CYS A 630 -7.53 -18.58 -27.76
C CYS A 630 -6.94 -19.11 -29.06
N PHE A 631 -5.77 -19.74 -29.04
CA PHE A 631 -4.99 -19.98 -30.25
C PHE A 631 -4.49 -21.43 -30.46
N GLU A 632 -5.09 -22.43 -29.82
CA GLU A 632 -4.71 -23.83 -29.91
C GLU A 632 -4.42 -24.27 -31.36
N ALA A 633 -5.35 -23.96 -32.29
CA ALA A 633 -5.24 -24.34 -33.69
C ALA A 633 -4.06 -23.69 -34.45
N LYS A 634 -3.30 -22.80 -33.82
CA LYS A 634 -2.13 -22.13 -34.40
C LYS A 634 -0.81 -22.79 -34.07
N TYR A 635 -0.81 -23.80 -33.18
CA TYR A 635 0.38 -24.52 -32.73
C TYR A 635 0.38 -25.97 -33.21
N LEU A 636 1.56 -26.56 -33.35
CA LEU A 636 1.67 -28.01 -33.49
C LEU A 636 1.19 -28.69 -32.20
N ALA A 637 0.54 -29.83 -32.30
CA ALA A 637 -0.01 -30.52 -31.14
C ALA A 637 1.05 -30.85 -30.07
N SER A 638 2.27 -31.21 -30.48
CA SER A 638 3.40 -31.44 -29.56
C SER A 638 3.78 -30.19 -28.77
N ASP A 639 3.88 -29.04 -29.43
CA ASP A 639 4.31 -27.79 -28.87
C ASP A 639 3.23 -27.23 -27.95
N PHE A 640 1.97 -27.40 -28.32
CA PHE A 640 0.83 -26.98 -27.49
C PHE A 640 0.71 -27.82 -26.22
N ILE A 641 0.96 -29.15 -26.29
CA ILE A 641 1.02 -30.00 -25.10
C ILE A 641 2.19 -29.58 -24.20
N ALA A 642 3.36 -29.34 -24.76
CA ALA A 642 4.54 -28.85 -23.99
C ALA A 642 4.26 -27.51 -23.31
N MET A 643 3.59 -26.58 -24.00
CA MET A 643 3.18 -25.27 -23.43
C MET A 643 2.23 -25.47 -22.26
N LYS A 644 1.20 -26.29 -22.38
CA LYS A 644 0.24 -26.59 -21.29
C LYS A 644 0.95 -27.24 -20.10
N THR A 645 1.87 -28.16 -20.34
CA THR A 645 2.67 -28.81 -19.30
C THR A 645 3.53 -27.78 -18.58
N LYS A 646 4.29 -26.96 -19.31
CA LYS A 646 5.10 -25.89 -18.71
C LYS A 646 4.26 -24.90 -17.90
N PHE A 647 3.09 -24.49 -18.43
CA PHE A 647 2.17 -23.60 -17.71
C PHE A 647 1.73 -24.20 -16.38
N LYS A 648 1.30 -25.47 -16.40
CA LYS A 648 0.89 -26.20 -15.19
C LYS A 648 2.03 -26.30 -14.17
N ASP A 649 3.22 -26.68 -14.62
CA ASP A 649 4.40 -26.84 -13.76
C ASP A 649 4.79 -25.54 -13.09
N ILE A 650 4.80 -24.41 -13.82
CA ILE A 650 5.06 -23.09 -13.28
C ILE A 650 4.00 -22.72 -12.24
N CYS A 651 2.71 -22.91 -12.52
CA CYS A 651 1.64 -22.58 -11.57
C CYS A 651 1.74 -23.37 -10.27
N ILE A 652 2.13 -24.67 -10.35
CA ILE A 652 2.32 -25.53 -9.20
C ILE A 652 3.55 -25.09 -8.39
N GLU A 653 4.68 -24.88 -9.07
CA GLU A 653 5.94 -24.47 -8.43
C GLU A 653 5.81 -23.14 -7.69
N LEU A 654 5.16 -22.16 -8.33
CA LEU A 654 4.92 -20.83 -7.76
C LEU A 654 3.76 -20.80 -6.77
N LYS A 655 3.04 -21.91 -6.60
CA LYS A 655 1.88 -22.03 -5.70
C LYS A 655 0.81 -20.97 -6.01
N ILE A 656 0.56 -20.72 -7.30
CA ILE A 656 -0.53 -19.83 -7.71
C ILE A 656 -1.85 -20.42 -7.21
N LYS A 657 -2.61 -19.64 -6.43
CA LYS A 657 -3.81 -20.14 -5.73
C LYS A 657 -5.06 -20.01 -6.60
N ASP A 658 -5.23 -18.86 -7.23
CA ASP A 658 -6.50 -18.48 -7.84
C ASP A 658 -6.31 -18.07 -9.30
N ILE A 659 -7.24 -18.48 -10.14
CA ILE A 659 -7.32 -18.06 -11.55
C ILE A 659 -8.13 -16.76 -11.71
N LYS A 660 -9.04 -16.51 -10.78
CA LYS A 660 -9.88 -15.33 -10.63
C LYS A 660 -10.35 -15.19 -9.18
N GLU A 661 -11.00 -14.10 -8.85
CA GLU A 661 -11.49 -13.84 -7.49
C GLU A 661 -12.36 -15.00 -6.97
N PHE A 662 -12.04 -15.49 -5.78
CA PHE A 662 -12.70 -16.62 -5.10
C PHE A 662 -12.73 -17.94 -5.88
N THR A 663 -11.84 -18.12 -6.87
CA THR A 663 -11.82 -19.35 -7.71
C THR A 663 -10.42 -19.92 -7.78
N SER A 664 -10.22 -21.09 -7.19
CA SER A 664 -8.95 -21.81 -7.22
C SER A 664 -8.51 -22.13 -8.66
N ILE A 665 -7.21 -22.03 -8.91
CA ILE A 665 -6.62 -22.41 -10.22
C ILE A 665 -6.69 -23.91 -10.49
N ASN A 666 -6.87 -24.76 -9.48
CA ASN A 666 -6.77 -26.21 -9.63
C ASN A 666 -7.70 -26.78 -10.72
N SER A 667 -8.96 -26.35 -10.73
CA SER A 667 -9.91 -26.83 -11.75
C SER A 667 -9.51 -26.41 -13.17
N TYR A 668 -8.88 -25.24 -13.31
CA TYR A 668 -8.33 -24.82 -14.60
C TYR A 668 -7.14 -25.69 -15.02
N LEU A 669 -6.21 -25.97 -14.10
CA LEU A 669 -5.04 -26.84 -14.37
C LEU A 669 -5.47 -28.28 -14.72
N GLU A 670 -6.49 -28.82 -14.06
CA GLU A 670 -7.07 -30.13 -14.40
C GLU A 670 -7.69 -30.12 -15.81
N SER A 671 -8.34 -29.02 -16.19
CA SER A 671 -8.96 -28.89 -17.54
C SER A 671 -7.95 -28.85 -18.68
N LEU A 672 -6.66 -28.59 -18.41
CA LEU A 672 -5.61 -28.59 -19.44
C LEU A 672 -5.38 -29.97 -20.05
N GLY A 673 -5.69 -31.05 -19.33
CA GLY A 673 -5.58 -32.42 -19.82
C GLY A 673 -4.14 -32.90 -20.05
N VAL A 674 -3.19 -32.37 -19.29
CA VAL A 674 -1.76 -32.71 -19.30
C VAL A 674 -1.27 -33.09 -17.91
#